data_64328502de03ad971070cc30bac775b2
#
_entry.id   64328502de03ad971070cc30bac775b2
#
_cell.length_a   1.000
_cell.length_b   1.000
_cell.length_c   1.000
_cell.angle_alpha   90.00
_cell.angle_beta   90.00
_cell.angle_gamma   90.00
#
_symmetry.space_group_name_H-M   'P 1'
#
loop_
_entity.id
_entity.type
_entity.pdbx_description
1 polymer ?
#
loop_
_entity_poly.entity_id
_entity_poly.type
_entity_poly.pdbx_seq_one_letter_code
_entity_poly.pdbx_strand_id
1 'polypeptide(L)'
;LYTLPEENISFKGEVQPILENRCVVCHGCYDAPCQLKLTSAEGIHRGSNKEKVYDAARLTAAKPTRLFIDAMTTEEWRQKDFKPVLNEGDVNKVRNLENSVMYRMLRQKQLYPQARTGMLSDDFDVTLDRAQTCPTLDEFDDYAAKHPKGGMPYAMPNLSRKEHTTLVHWLAQGAPIPDDDVPSKVAEKQIKQWETLLNNGTGNTSDNKTSLVARYLYEHLFQAHLHFEGTDDREFYRLVRSSTAPGKPVEVIATRRPYNDPAKKVYYRITRHQGSIVAKTHMVYELSGKRMQRFEELFYDAEYEVTSLPSYEPDIASNPIKAFAAIPVSSRYKFLLDEARFFIEGFIKGPVCRGQTALSVIEDQFWVVFFDPDADIMPLKDDFLNKTANYLASPAELEDNFKLLASKTHYKTLIEKYFQSKVAAVKNNGPVDIRDAMNYIWKGGGKNPNAALTIFRHLDSASVNFGFIGDYPETAWVIDYSVLERIHYLLVAGYDVYGNLGHQLNARLYMDFLRTEGEDYFLTLLPAEKRQLIRDEWYQGIRKSDRNIAGVDLWMNMEFVSGYKTGNPQRELYQQLERYLGPLAGDGDYINRCRDEGCQPKASKNVIRADKAMQRATKMEGLVVKILPDVAFVRVKMGGKPENDIAYTMISNKAYHSVTSMFQHESLHDRRDYRNDTQTVVRWLEGSYPDFFYVVEIDDIENFVDGYNAIENRKDYEQFVARYGQRRTSEDFWKHADWFNQQYAREQPRLSGIFDLNRYQNR
;
A
#
# COMPACT_ATOMS: atom_id res chain seq x y z
N LEU A 1 38.21 12.41 -20.42
CA LEU A 1 37.27 12.98 -21.38
C LEU A 1 36.73 11.84 -22.24
N TYR A 2 35.45 11.46 -22.05
CA TYR A 2 34.83 10.52 -22.95
C TYR A 2 34.61 11.20 -24.31
N THR A 3 35.02 10.57 -25.39
CA THR A 3 34.52 10.90 -26.71
C THR A 3 33.08 10.43 -26.78
N LEU A 4 32.14 11.35 -26.54
CA LEU A 4 30.70 11.04 -26.62
C LEU A 4 30.32 10.91 -28.09
N PRO A 5 29.53 9.90 -28.46
CA PRO A 5 29.00 9.78 -29.81
C PRO A 5 28.22 11.02 -30.24
N GLU A 6 28.12 11.24 -31.57
CA GLU A 6 27.34 12.37 -32.11
C GLU A 6 25.85 12.00 -32.24
N GLU A 7 25.54 10.72 -32.28
CA GLU A 7 24.18 10.19 -32.44
C GLU A 7 23.30 10.53 -31.23
N ASN A 8 22.03 10.82 -31.49
CA ASN A 8 21.05 11.04 -30.42
C ASN A 8 20.75 9.72 -29.73
N ILE A 9 20.77 9.76 -28.40
CA ILE A 9 20.47 8.61 -27.58
C ILE A 9 18.95 8.43 -27.42
N SER A 10 18.48 7.20 -27.51
CA SER A 10 17.05 6.88 -27.33
C SER A 10 16.68 6.90 -25.84
N PHE A 11 15.80 7.80 -25.44
CA PHE A 11 15.34 7.84 -24.06
C PHE A 11 14.65 6.52 -23.67
N LYS A 12 13.60 6.13 -24.38
CA LYS A 12 12.81 4.91 -24.07
C LYS A 12 13.62 3.61 -24.20
N GLY A 13 14.49 3.52 -25.22
CA GLY A 13 15.23 2.30 -25.48
C GLY A 13 16.50 2.12 -24.64
N GLU A 14 17.15 3.21 -24.24
CA GLU A 14 18.47 3.14 -23.64
C GLU A 14 18.57 3.80 -22.26
N VAL A 15 17.94 4.96 -22.06
CA VAL A 15 18.06 5.74 -20.82
C VAL A 15 17.02 5.31 -19.77
N GLN A 16 15.77 5.24 -20.15
CA GLN A 16 14.67 4.91 -19.25
C GLN A 16 14.88 3.57 -18.50
N PRO A 17 15.30 2.48 -19.14
CA PRO A 17 15.58 1.23 -18.43
C PRO A 17 16.70 1.38 -17.36
N ILE A 18 17.68 2.23 -17.60
CA ILE A 18 18.73 2.49 -16.60
C ILE A 18 18.16 3.31 -15.45
N LEU A 19 17.41 4.37 -15.73
CA LEU A 19 16.76 5.18 -14.69
C LEU A 19 15.84 4.31 -13.83
N GLU A 20 15.00 3.49 -14.42
CA GLU A 20 14.08 2.60 -13.72
C GLU A 20 14.81 1.63 -12.79
N ASN A 21 15.80 0.93 -13.29
CA ASN A 21 16.45 -0.15 -12.55
C ASN A 21 17.62 0.30 -11.65
N ARG A 22 18.07 1.57 -11.72
CA ARG A 22 19.21 2.08 -10.94
C ARG A 22 18.89 3.31 -10.10
N CYS A 23 17.87 4.06 -10.47
CA CYS A 23 17.54 5.34 -9.84
C CYS A 23 16.13 5.34 -9.23
N VAL A 24 15.12 4.95 -10.00
CA VAL A 24 13.70 4.90 -9.56
C VAL A 24 13.53 3.92 -8.40
N VAL A 25 14.32 2.87 -8.31
CA VAL A 25 14.38 1.94 -7.17
C VAL A 25 14.58 2.62 -5.80
N CYS A 26 14.99 3.89 -5.79
CA CYS A 26 15.08 4.73 -4.59
C CYS A 26 14.40 6.09 -4.77
N HIS A 27 14.26 6.58 -5.99
CA HIS A 27 13.71 7.88 -6.36
C HIS A 27 12.36 7.77 -7.08
N GLY A 28 11.50 6.87 -6.59
CA GLY A 28 10.20 6.59 -7.22
C GLY A 28 9.00 7.27 -6.57
N CYS A 29 9.08 7.69 -5.31
CA CYS A 29 7.95 8.24 -4.55
C CYS A 29 8.10 9.75 -4.29
N TYR A 30 7.05 10.37 -3.75
CA TYR A 30 7.12 11.81 -3.39
C TYR A 30 8.09 12.07 -2.25
N ASP A 31 8.19 11.17 -1.27
CA ASP A 31 9.13 11.24 -0.14
C ASP A 31 10.48 10.56 -0.41
N ALA A 32 10.79 10.28 -1.67
CA ALA A 32 12.13 9.86 -2.09
C ALA A 32 13.18 10.85 -1.57
N PRO A 33 14.44 10.42 -1.39
CA PRO A 33 15.48 11.32 -0.93
C PRO A 33 15.49 12.64 -1.73
N CYS A 34 15.49 13.76 -1.00
CA CYS A 34 15.43 15.11 -1.57
C CYS A 34 14.14 15.41 -2.37
N GLN A 35 13.05 14.71 -2.17
CA GLN A 35 11.86 14.76 -3.02
C GLN A 35 12.15 14.58 -4.52
N LEU A 36 13.35 14.09 -4.87
CA LEU A 36 13.73 13.89 -6.27
C LEU A 36 13.05 12.65 -6.82
N LYS A 37 12.03 12.86 -7.63
CA LYS A 37 11.23 11.80 -8.25
C LYS A 37 11.64 11.62 -9.70
N LEU A 38 12.28 10.50 -10.02
CA LEU A 38 12.86 10.23 -11.34
C LEU A 38 11.97 9.35 -12.23
N THR A 39 10.68 9.24 -11.90
CA THR A 39 9.72 8.41 -12.64
C THR A 39 9.21 9.05 -13.92
N SER A 40 9.30 10.37 -14.06
CA SER A 40 8.77 11.12 -15.22
C SER A 40 9.65 12.33 -15.56
N ALA A 41 9.48 12.88 -16.75
CA ALA A 41 10.13 14.10 -17.18
C ALA A 41 9.90 15.25 -16.19
N GLU A 42 8.64 15.45 -15.78
CA GLU A 42 8.25 16.53 -14.86
C GLU A 42 8.90 16.34 -13.49
N GLY A 43 9.07 15.09 -13.03
CA GLY A 43 9.77 14.80 -11.77
C GLY A 43 11.25 15.18 -11.84
N ILE A 44 11.92 14.91 -12.95
CA ILE A 44 13.31 15.28 -13.19
C ILE A 44 13.44 16.81 -13.32
N HIS A 45 12.58 17.46 -14.09
CA HIS A 45 12.56 18.92 -14.27
C HIS A 45 12.15 19.67 -12.99
N ARG A 46 11.23 19.09 -12.19
CA ARG A 46 10.93 19.63 -10.86
C ARG A 46 12.18 19.74 -10.00
N GLY A 47 13.07 18.75 -10.06
CA GLY A 47 14.32 18.74 -9.31
C GLY A 47 14.15 18.31 -7.85
N SER A 48 15.01 18.85 -6.97
CA SER A 48 15.14 18.44 -5.57
C SER A 48 14.68 19.51 -4.58
N ASN A 49 14.25 19.08 -3.40
CA ASN A 49 13.90 19.96 -2.27
C ASN A 49 14.40 19.33 -0.97
N LYS A 50 14.87 20.16 -0.02
CA LYS A 50 15.36 19.71 1.30
C LYS A 50 14.21 19.38 2.27
N GLU A 51 13.02 19.91 2.07
CA GLU A 51 11.85 19.64 2.90
C GLU A 51 11.38 18.19 2.69
N LYS A 52 11.04 17.51 3.78
CA LYS A 52 10.48 16.15 3.70
C LYS A 52 8.98 16.24 3.41
N VAL A 53 8.46 15.40 2.52
CA VAL A 53 7.00 15.29 2.30
C VAL A 53 6.34 14.70 3.54
N TYR A 54 6.80 13.54 3.97
CA TYR A 54 6.34 12.92 5.22
C TYR A 54 7.32 13.22 6.35
N ASP A 55 6.83 13.89 7.38
CA ASP A 55 7.56 14.14 8.63
C ASP A 55 6.57 14.05 9.79
N ALA A 56 6.65 12.95 10.54
CA ALA A 56 5.77 12.68 11.67
C ALA A 56 5.97 13.65 12.86
N ALA A 57 7.05 14.44 12.86
CA ALA A 57 7.38 15.35 13.96
C ALA A 57 7.10 16.83 13.66
N ARG A 58 6.71 17.17 12.41
CA ARG A 58 6.49 18.58 12.05
C ARG A 58 5.33 19.20 12.82
N LEU A 59 5.51 20.45 13.22
CA LEU A 59 4.50 21.20 13.97
C LEU A 59 3.52 21.96 13.08
N THR A 60 3.96 22.38 11.89
CA THR A 60 3.13 23.09 10.91
C THR A 60 3.07 22.28 9.63
N ALA A 61 1.88 22.10 9.08
CA ALA A 61 1.70 21.36 7.85
C ALA A 61 2.50 21.98 6.67
N ALA A 62 3.13 21.12 5.87
CA ALA A 62 3.84 21.55 4.67
C ALA A 62 2.88 21.86 3.52
N LYS A 63 3.34 22.65 2.55
CA LYS A 63 2.60 22.90 1.32
C LYS A 63 2.67 21.65 0.42
N PRO A 64 1.56 21.25 -0.23
CA PRO A 64 1.59 20.14 -1.15
C PRO A 64 2.52 20.39 -2.36
N THR A 65 3.19 19.30 -2.78
CA THR A 65 4.17 19.33 -3.88
C THR A 65 3.95 18.18 -4.87
N ARG A 66 2.67 17.88 -5.17
CA ARG A 66 2.28 16.77 -6.05
C ARG A 66 2.47 17.16 -7.52
N LEU A 67 3.19 16.31 -8.25
CA LEU A 67 3.36 16.46 -9.71
C LEU A 67 2.00 16.39 -10.42
N PHE A 68 1.82 17.19 -11.45
CA PHE A 68 0.60 17.30 -12.26
C PHE A 68 -0.63 17.82 -11.50
N ILE A 69 -0.45 18.35 -10.28
CA ILE A 69 -1.53 18.86 -9.45
C ILE A 69 -1.18 20.23 -8.87
N ASP A 70 -0.08 20.37 -8.13
CA ASP A 70 0.22 21.54 -7.31
C ASP A 70 1.09 22.59 -8.02
N ALA A 71 1.71 22.23 -9.13
CA ALA A 71 2.39 23.10 -10.10
C ALA A 71 2.55 22.37 -11.44
N MET A 72 2.56 23.14 -12.52
CA MET A 72 2.59 22.63 -13.89
C MET A 72 3.84 23.05 -14.67
N THR A 73 4.55 24.08 -14.22
CA THR A 73 5.74 24.60 -14.90
C THR A 73 6.98 24.56 -14.00
N THR A 74 8.14 24.57 -14.62
CA THR A 74 9.43 24.63 -13.91
C THR A 74 9.54 25.89 -13.05
N GLU A 75 9.04 27.03 -13.53
CA GLU A 75 9.03 28.30 -12.80
C GLU A 75 8.19 28.23 -11.52
N GLU A 76 7.03 27.60 -11.60
CA GLU A 76 6.18 27.39 -10.42
C GLU A 76 6.88 26.49 -9.40
N TRP A 77 7.62 25.47 -9.84
CA TRP A 77 8.42 24.61 -8.94
C TRP A 77 9.58 25.39 -8.31
N ARG A 78 10.24 26.33 -9.02
CA ARG A 78 11.27 27.20 -8.45
C ARG A 78 10.68 28.11 -7.37
N GLN A 79 9.44 28.61 -7.54
CA GLN A 79 8.71 29.38 -6.53
C GLN A 79 8.36 28.54 -5.29
N LYS A 80 8.29 27.22 -5.41
CA LYS A 80 8.11 26.24 -4.30
C LYS A 80 9.45 25.74 -3.72
N ASP A 81 10.54 26.41 -4.00
CA ASP A 81 11.89 26.14 -3.51
C ASP A 81 12.53 24.83 -4.01
N PHE A 82 12.00 24.25 -5.08
CA PHE A 82 12.70 23.16 -5.77
C PHE A 82 13.94 23.69 -6.52
N LYS A 83 15.05 22.97 -6.42
CA LYS A 83 16.31 23.30 -7.06
C LYS A 83 16.58 22.36 -8.24
N PRO A 84 17.11 22.88 -9.36
CA PRO A 84 17.37 22.06 -10.53
C PRO A 84 18.44 21.01 -10.27
N VAL A 85 18.27 19.83 -10.86
CA VAL A 85 19.29 18.76 -10.90
C VAL A 85 19.92 18.63 -12.27
N LEU A 86 19.35 19.29 -13.28
CA LEU A 86 19.87 19.45 -14.64
C LEU A 86 20.33 20.89 -14.86
N ASN A 87 21.06 21.12 -15.97
CA ASN A 87 21.41 22.48 -16.41
C ASN A 87 20.17 23.24 -16.90
N GLU A 88 19.91 24.42 -16.37
CA GLU A 88 18.86 25.34 -16.80
C GLU A 88 19.43 26.61 -17.48
N GLY A 89 20.74 26.70 -17.62
CA GLY A 89 21.42 27.82 -18.29
C GLY A 89 21.72 27.57 -19.78
N ASP A 90 22.75 28.21 -20.28
CA ASP A 90 23.20 28.05 -21.67
C ASP A 90 23.41 26.58 -22.04
N VAL A 91 22.85 26.17 -23.14
CA VAL A 91 22.83 24.76 -23.57
C VAL A 91 24.02 24.45 -24.46
N ASN A 92 25.00 23.71 -23.92
CA ASN A 92 26.02 23.01 -24.69
C ASN A 92 26.51 21.79 -23.90
N LYS A 93 27.16 20.84 -24.60
CA LYS A 93 27.57 19.55 -24.01
C LYS A 93 28.37 19.67 -22.71
N VAL A 94 29.26 20.67 -22.60
CA VAL A 94 30.12 20.88 -21.43
C VAL A 94 29.29 21.45 -20.28
N ARG A 95 28.53 22.51 -20.51
CA ARG A 95 27.71 23.15 -19.48
C ARG A 95 26.59 22.26 -19.00
N ASN A 96 25.98 21.47 -19.89
CA ASN A 96 24.95 20.48 -19.51
C ASN A 96 25.49 19.47 -18.49
N LEU A 97 26.77 19.13 -18.54
CA LEU A 97 27.42 18.27 -17.55
C LEU A 97 27.85 19.03 -16.30
N GLU A 98 28.61 20.13 -16.48
CA GLU A 98 29.18 20.87 -15.37
C GLU A 98 28.11 21.47 -14.43
N ASN A 99 27.01 21.92 -14.99
CA ASN A 99 25.90 22.52 -14.24
C ASN A 99 24.81 21.49 -13.84
N SER A 100 25.05 20.19 -14.01
CA SER A 100 24.12 19.13 -13.60
C SER A 100 24.56 18.49 -12.29
N VAL A 101 23.77 18.65 -11.23
CA VAL A 101 23.95 17.93 -9.96
C VAL A 101 23.89 16.42 -10.20
N MET A 102 22.99 15.96 -11.07
CA MET A 102 22.86 14.55 -11.41
C MET A 102 24.15 13.99 -12.01
N TYR A 103 24.79 14.71 -12.97
CA TYR A 103 26.09 14.30 -13.50
C TYR A 103 27.17 14.28 -12.44
N ARG A 104 27.25 15.31 -11.60
CA ARG A 104 28.26 15.41 -10.55
C ARG A 104 28.16 14.27 -9.54
N MET A 105 26.92 13.86 -9.17
CA MET A 105 26.66 12.69 -8.32
C MET A 105 27.12 11.36 -8.95
N LEU A 106 26.83 11.16 -10.25
CA LEU A 106 27.28 9.98 -10.99
C LEU A 106 28.83 9.94 -11.08
N ARG A 107 29.45 11.07 -11.36
CA ARG A 107 30.94 11.21 -11.41
C ARG A 107 31.56 10.90 -10.05
N GLN A 108 31.00 11.46 -8.97
CA GLN A 108 31.50 11.24 -7.61
C GLN A 108 31.51 9.76 -7.26
N LYS A 109 30.43 9.01 -7.59
CA LYS A 109 30.34 7.55 -7.39
C LYS A 109 31.46 6.80 -8.14
N GLN A 110 31.81 7.23 -9.33
CA GLN A 110 32.91 6.61 -10.10
C GLN A 110 34.29 6.90 -9.49
N LEU A 111 34.47 8.08 -8.93
CA LEU A 111 35.72 8.47 -8.27
C LEU A 111 35.96 7.78 -6.92
N TYR A 112 34.84 7.53 -6.20
CA TYR A 112 34.86 6.93 -4.85
C TYR A 112 33.95 5.69 -4.79
N PRO A 113 34.32 4.59 -5.46
CA PRO A 113 33.53 3.38 -5.47
C PRO A 113 33.48 2.72 -4.09
N GLN A 114 32.39 2.04 -3.80
CA GLN A 114 32.28 1.22 -2.58
C GLN A 114 33.05 -0.11 -2.72
N ALA A 115 33.19 -0.82 -1.60
CA ALA A 115 33.69 -2.19 -1.58
C ALA A 115 32.83 -3.12 -2.46
N ARG A 116 33.43 -4.15 -3.04
CA ARG A 116 32.77 -5.12 -3.92
C ARG A 116 32.46 -6.45 -3.22
N THR A 117 32.81 -6.59 -1.98
CA THR A 117 32.61 -7.80 -1.17
C THR A 117 32.36 -7.43 0.29
N GLY A 118 31.71 -8.33 1.03
CA GLY A 118 31.41 -8.13 2.43
C GLY A 118 30.26 -7.16 2.70
N MET A 119 30.12 -6.74 3.93
CA MET A 119 29.17 -5.68 4.31
C MET A 119 29.71 -4.30 3.92
N LEU A 120 28.80 -3.34 3.73
CA LEU A 120 29.20 -1.94 3.63
C LEU A 120 29.81 -1.47 4.96
N SER A 121 30.81 -0.59 4.85
CA SER A 121 31.41 0.07 6.03
C SER A 121 30.41 1.02 6.69
N ASP A 122 30.69 1.38 7.95
CA ASP A 122 29.86 2.32 8.75
C ASP A 122 29.86 3.76 8.17
N ASP A 123 30.67 4.03 7.14
CA ASP A 123 30.61 5.30 6.40
C ASP A 123 29.28 5.50 5.64
N PHE A 124 28.54 4.42 5.41
CA PHE A 124 27.24 4.47 4.73
C PHE A 124 26.10 4.36 5.75
N ASP A 125 25.39 5.44 5.96
CA ASP A 125 24.11 5.41 6.67
C ASP A 125 23.01 4.96 5.71
N VAL A 126 22.53 3.72 5.89
CA VAL A 126 21.43 3.12 5.11
C VAL A 126 20.13 3.08 5.89
N THR A 127 20.05 3.76 7.02
CA THR A 127 18.79 3.86 7.80
C THR A 127 17.76 4.70 7.06
N LEU A 128 16.48 4.44 7.36
CA LEU A 128 15.37 5.21 6.78
C LEU A 128 15.33 6.66 7.29
N ASP A 129 15.87 6.91 8.47
CA ASP A 129 15.87 8.22 9.12
C ASP A 129 17.15 9.04 8.87
N ARG A 130 18.04 8.53 7.99
CA ARG A 130 19.28 9.21 7.63
C ARG A 130 19.05 10.67 7.23
N ALA A 131 19.98 11.52 7.60
CA ALA A 131 19.98 12.91 7.19
C ALA A 131 20.09 13.03 5.66
N GLN A 132 19.28 13.90 5.07
CA GLN A 132 19.31 14.22 3.65
C GLN A 132 20.00 15.57 3.47
N THR A 133 21.12 15.61 2.74
CA THR A 133 21.87 16.85 2.49
C THR A 133 21.38 17.62 1.29
N CYS A 134 20.93 16.94 0.24
CA CYS A 134 20.32 17.51 -0.97
C CYS A 134 21.11 18.75 -1.52
N PRO A 135 22.37 18.59 -1.91
CA PRO A 135 23.18 19.72 -2.32
C PRO A 135 22.63 20.35 -3.61
N THR A 136 22.63 21.67 -3.65
CA THR A 136 22.46 22.44 -4.89
C THR A 136 23.75 22.44 -5.69
N LEU A 137 23.74 23.02 -6.91
CA LEU A 137 24.94 23.12 -7.72
C LEU A 137 26.05 23.90 -7.00
N ASP A 138 25.71 25.00 -6.34
CA ASP A 138 26.67 25.87 -5.62
C ASP A 138 27.21 25.21 -4.35
N GLU A 139 26.41 24.33 -3.72
CA GLU A 139 26.80 23.60 -2.50
C GLU A 139 27.57 22.30 -2.80
N PHE A 140 27.67 21.90 -4.08
CA PHE A 140 28.11 20.55 -4.44
C PHE A 140 29.57 20.27 -4.07
N ASP A 141 30.48 21.21 -4.28
CA ASP A 141 31.90 21.00 -4.01
C ASP A 141 32.19 20.82 -2.52
N ASP A 142 31.50 21.58 -1.68
CA ASP A 142 31.52 21.41 -0.20
C ASP A 142 30.92 20.08 0.23
N TYR A 143 29.80 19.68 -0.42
CA TYR A 143 29.17 18.37 -0.19
C TYR A 143 30.13 17.23 -0.55
N ALA A 144 30.73 17.27 -1.73
CA ALA A 144 31.65 16.23 -2.21
C ALA A 144 32.89 16.08 -1.32
N ALA A 145 33.41 17.19 -0.79
CA ALA A 145 34.53 17.18 0.14
C ALA A 145 34.15 16.53 1.50
N LYS A 146 32.98 16.82 2.02
CA LYS A 146 32.48 16.27 3.30
C LYS A 146 31.97 14.83 3.19
N HIS A 147 31.39 14.46 2.05
CA HIS A 147 30.78 13.18 1.79
C HIS A 147 31.35 12.51 0.53
N PRO A 148 32.62 12.14 0.48
CA PRO A 148 33.22 11.59 -0.73
C PRO A 148 32.53 10.35 -1.27
N LYS A 149 31.95 9.51 -0.40
CA LYS A 149 31.19 8.31 -0.76
C LYS A 149 29.68 8.59 -1.01
N GLY A 150 29.26 9.86 -1.03
CA GLY A 150 27.88 10.28 -1.22
C GLY A 150 27.36 10.28 -2.67
N GLY A 151 28.15 9.79 -3.62
CA GLY A 151 27.73 9.70 -5.04
C GLY A 151 26.63 8.66 -5.29
N MET A 152 25.96 8.79 -6.46
CA MET A 152 24.83 7.92 -6.84
C MET A 152 25.20 6.84 -7.85
N PRO A 153 24.65 5.62 -7.72
CA PRO A 153 23.68 5.12 -6.73
C PRO A 153 24.28 4.99 -5.33
N TYR A 154 23.64 5.64 -4.33
CA TYR A 154 24.16 5.67 -2.96
C TYR A 154 24.07 4.29 -2.30
N ALA A 155 25.18 3.85 -1.70
CA ALA A 155 25.27 2.59 -0.96
C ALA A 155 24.85 1.34 -1.79
N MET A 156 24.91 1.42 -3.11
CA MET A 156 24.63 0.35 -4.07
C MET A 156 25.81 0.14 -5.01
N PRO A 157 25.94 -1.00 -5.72
CA PRO A 157 27.03 -1.21 -6.67
C PRO A 157 27.05 -0.12 -7.74
N ASN A 158 28.26 0.16 -8.23
CA ASN A 158 28.45 1.11 -9.33
C ASN A 158 27.65 0.69 -10.57
N LEU A 159 27.29 1.68 -11.36
CA LEU A 159 26.80 1.44 -12.72
C LEU A 159 27.87 0.74 -13.55
N SER A 160 27.47 -0.11 -14.47
CA SER A 160 28.37 -0.62 -15.50
C SER A 160 28.91 0.55 -16.34
N ARG A 161 30.06 0.35 -17.00
CA ARG A 161 30.62 1.36 -17.87
C ARG A 161 29.65 1.80 -18.97
N LYS A 162 28.89 0.86 -19.52
CA LYS A 162 27.88 1.15 -20.55
C LYS A 162 26.76 2.03 -19.99
N GLU A 163 26.14 1.66 -18.86
CA GLU A 163 25.08 2.44 -18.22
C GLU A 163 25.53 3.86 -17.87
N HIS A 164 26.71 3.97 -17.26
CA HIS A 164 27.27 5.28 -16.91
C HIS A 164 27.51 6.15 -18.15
N THR A 165 28.10 5.58 -19.22
CA THR A 165 28.37 6.33 -20.47
C THR A 165 27.06 6.75 -21.14
N THR A 166 26.05 5.89 -21.15
CA THR A 166 24.72 6.19 -21.68
C THR A 166 24.07 7.37 -20.94
N LEU A 167 24.07 7.35 -19.60
CA LEU A 167 23.51 8.47 -18.83
C LEU A 167 24.28 9.78 -19.03
N VAL A 168 25.63 9.73 -19.05
CA VAL A 168 26.46 10.91 -19.29
C VAL A 168 26.24 11.49 -20.69
N HIS A 169 26.06 10.62 -21.69
CA HIS A 169 25.78 11.06 -23.06
C HIS A 169 24.39 11.73 -23.13
N TRP A 170 23.36 11.14 -22.52
CA TRP A 170 22.02 11.73 -22.43
C TRP A 170 22.04 13.10 -21.72
N LEU A 171 22.72 13.20 -20.57
CA LEU A 171 22.89 14.46 -19.84
C LEU A 171 23.63 15.52 -20.66
N ALA A 172 24.70 15.13 -21.40
CA ALA A 172 25.42 16.03 -22.27
C ALA A 172 24.56 16.61 -23.40
N GLN A 173 23.57 15.86 -23.88
CA GLN A 173 22.60 16.30 -24.88
C GLN A 173 21.47 17.18 -24.29
N GLY A 174 21.52 17.50 -22.99
CA GLY A 174 20.49 18.29 -22.31
C GLY A 174 19.32 17.46 -21.76
N ALA A 175 19.55 16.15 -21.60
CA ALA A 175 18.59 15.22 -21.03
C ALA A 175 17.19 15.22 -21.74
N PRO A 176 17.14 15.07 -23.09
CA PRO A 176 15.88 15.12 -23.82
C PRO A 176 14.98 13.93 -23.44
N ILE A 177 13.70 14.23 -23.12
CA ILE A 177 12.66 13.24 -22.85
C ILE A 177 11.50 13.53 -23.81
N PRO A 178 11.09 12.55 -24.64
CA PRO A 178 9.96 12.73 -25.54
C PRO A 178 8.64 12.88 -24.76
N ASP A 179 7.80 13.80 -25.19
CA ASP A 179 6.41 13.90 -24.75
C ASP A 179 5.54 13.10 -25.73
N ASP A 180 5.39 11.81 -25.48
CA ASP A 180 4.66 10.88 -26.34
C ASP A 180 3.66 10.00 -25.57
N ASP A 181 3.26 10.39 -24.39
CA ASP A 181 2.25 9.72 -23.56
C ASP A 181 0.82 9.98 -24.05
N VAL A 182 0.55 9.65 -25.33
CA VAL A 182 -0.78 9.79 -25.94
C VAL A 182 -1.62 8.56 -25.64
N PRO A 183 -2.91 8.71 -25.30
CA PRO A 183 -3.82 7.57 -25.13
C PRO A 183 -3.93 6.74 -26.41
N SER A 184 -4.06 5.42 -26.26
CA SER A 184 -4.39 4.56 -27.40
C SER A 184 -5.81 4.86 -27.91
N LYS A 185 -6.10 4.56 -29.18
CA LYS A 185 -7.44 4.74 -29.76
C LYS A 185 -8.53 3.96 -29.01
N VAL A 186 -8.16 2.80 -28.44
CA VAL A 186 -9.08 2.00 -27.62
C VAL A 186 -9.41 2.74 -26.33
N ALA A 187 -8.40 3.32 -25.69
CA ALA A 187 -8.57 4.11 -24.48
C ALA A 187 -9.35 5.40 -24.73
N GLU A 188 -9.06 6.14 -25.80
CA GLU A 188 -9.79 7.38 -26.14
C GLU A 188 -11.31 7.17 -26.20
N LYS A 189 -11.73 6.07 -26.84
CA LYS A 189 -13.15 5.71 -26.93
C LYS A 189 -13.74 5.44 -25.53
N GLN A 190 -13.04 4.68 -24.69
CA GLN A 190 -13.52 4.35 -23.36
C GLN A 190 -13.50 5.56 -22.43
N ILE A 191 -12.47 6.39 -22.48
CA ILE A 191 -12.40 7.67 -21.74
C ILE A 191 -13.66 8.49 -22.01
N LYS A 192 -14.04 8.65 -23.29
CA LYS A 192 -15.24 9.41 -23.66
C LYS A 192 -16.51 8.81 -23.06
N GLN A 193 -16.63 7.48 -23.03
CA GLN A 193 -17.79 6.79 -22.46
C GLN A 193 -17.86 7.01 -20.94
N TRP A 194 -16.75 6.81 -20.24
CA TRP A 194 -16.67 6.99 -18.78
C TRP A 194 -16.85 8.44 -18.37
N GLU A 195 -16.24 9.40 -19.07
CA GLU A 195 -16.47 10.83 -18.81
C GLU A 195 -17.92 11.24 -19.06
N THR A 196 -18.60 10.61 -20.04
CA THR A 196 -20.03 10.83 -20.28
C THR A 196 -20.85 10.31 -19.09
N LEU A 197 -20.59 9.09 -18.61
CA LEU A 197 -21.30 8.55 -17.46
C LEU A 197 -21.11 9.43 -16.21
N LEU A 198 -19.88 9.83 -15.92
CA LEU A 198 -19.55 10.62 -14.74
C LEU A 198 -20.12 12.05 -14.77
N ASN A 199 -20.27 12.65 -15.94
CA ASN A 199 -20.73 14.05 -16.04
C ASN A 199 -22.20 14.22 -16.46
N ASN A 200 -22.77 13.23 -17.15
CA ASN A 200 -24.14 13.30 -17.69
C ASN A 200 -25.06 12.19 -17.18
N GLY A 201 -24.52 11.18 -16.46
CA GLY A 201 -25.27 10.00 -16.02
C GLY A 201 -25.77 9.14 -17.19
N THR A 202 -26.88 8.43 -17.00
CA THR A 202 -27.50 7.54 -17.98
C THR A 202 -28.56 8.23 -18.86
N GLY A 203 -28.67 9.57 -18.78
CA GLY A 203 -29.65 10.35 -19.54
C GLY A 203 -31.04 10.45 -18.88
N ASN A 204 -31.41 9.51 -18.02
CA ASN A 204 -32.65 9.53 -17.24
C ASN A 204 -32.45 9.92 -15.78
N THR A 205 -31.21 10.22 -15.38
CA THR A 205 -30.84 10.59 -14.02
C THR A 205 -30.93 12.11 -13.81
N SER A 206 -31.34 12.53 -12.61
CA SER A 206 -31.29 13.93 -12.23
C SER A 206 -29.83 14.42 -12.13
N ASP A 207 -29.60 15.70 -12.41
CA ASP A 207 -28.28 16.32 -12.29
C ASP A 207 -27.68 16.15 -10.88
N ASN A 208 -28.49 16.27 -9.84
CA ASN A 208 -28.06 16.05 -8.47
C ASN A 208 -27.59 14.62 -8.21
N LYS A 209 -28.33 13.62 -8.68
CA LYS A 209 -27.97 12.22 -8.55
C LYS A 209 -26.65 11.93 -9.28
N THR A 210 -26.52 12.38 -10.52
CA THR A 210 -25.28 12.25 -11.31
C THR A 210 -24.09 12.90 -10.59
N SER A 211 -24.26 14.14 -10.13
CA SER A 211 -23.18 14.87 -9.43
C SER A 211 -22.76 14.21 -8.13
N LEU A 212 -23.71 13.69 -7.35
CA LEU A 212 -23.42 12.99 -6.08
C LEU A 212 -22.69 11.67 -6.32
N VAL A 213 -23.15 10.88 -7.29
CA VAL A 213 -22.50 9.61 -7.67
C VAL A 213 -21.09 9.85 -8.19
N ALA A 214 -20.91 10.82 -9.10
CA ALA A 214 -19.60 11.14 -9.63
C ALA A 214 -18.62 11.62 -8.55
N ARG A 215 -19.10 12.42 -7.58
CA ARG A 215 -18.31 12.81 -6.41
C ARG A 215 -17.92 11.60 -5.57
N TYR A 216 -18.85 10.67 -5.29
CA TYR A 216 -18.59 9.45 -4.55
C TYR A 216 -17.52 8.59 -5.23
N LEU A 217 -17.69 8.33 -6.53
CA LEU A 217 -16.73 7.55 -7.32
C LEU A 217 -15.35 8.21 -7.36
N TYR A 218 -15.30 9.53 -7.55
CA TYR A 218 -14.02 10.26 -7.53
C TYR A 218 -13.31 10.17 -6.18
N GLU A 219 -14.01 10.42 -5.08
CA GLU A 219 -13.42 10.39 -3.74
C GLU A 219 -12.91 8.99 -3.35
N HIS A 220 -13.37 7.93 -4.03
CA HIS A 220 -12.90 6.56 -3.84
C HIS A 220 -11.83 6.13 -4.85
N LEU A 221 -11.78 6.70 -6.05
CA LEU A 221 -10.91 6.25 -7.13
C LEU A 221 -9.80 7.24 -7.52
N PHE A 222 -9.68 8.39 -6.87
CA PHE A 222 -8.72 9.44 -7.25
C PHE A 222 -7.24 9.00 -7.17
N GLN A 223 -6.92 7.98 -6.36
CA GLN A 223 -5.59 7.40 -6.29
C GLN A 223 -5.40 6.18 -7.21
N ALA A 224 -6.46 5.70 -7.83
CA ALA A 224 -6.40 4.52 -8.69
C ALA A 224 -5.52 4.75 -9.93
N HIS A 225 -4.79 3.73 -10.31
CA HIS A 225 -4.30 3.58 -11.67
C HIS A 225 -5.38 2.83 -12.45
N LEU A 226 -6.22 3.59 -13.16
CA LEU A 226 -7.31 3.06 -13.96
C LEU A 226 -6.75 2.35 -15.18
N HIS A 227 -7.22 1.13 -15.44
CA HIS A 227 -6.85 0.35 -16.61
C HIS A 227 -8.09 0.03 -17.44
N PHE A 228 -8.05 0.30 -18.73
CA PHE A 228 -9.15 -0.01 -19.64
C PHE A 228 -9.03 -1.38 -20.27
N GLU A 229 -10.15 -2.09 -20.35
CA GLU A 229 -10.22 -3.38 -21.03
C GLU A 229 -9.74 -3.28 -22.49
N GLY A 230 -8.81 -4.16 -22.88
CA GLY A 230 -8.28 -4.22 -24.25
C GLY A 230 -7.17 -3.20 -24.57
N THR A 231 -6.69 -2.45 -23.58
CA THR A 231 -5.46 -1.64 -23.73
C THR A 231 -4.21 -2.46 -23.36
N ASP A 232 -3.03 -1.90 -23.61
CA ASP A 232 -1.77 -2.49 -23.16
C ASP A 232 -1.74 -2.64 -21.64
N ASP A 233 -1.17 -3.72 -21.12
CA ASP A 233 -1.10 -4.00 -19.67
C ASP A 233 -0.38 -2.92 -18.86
N ARG A 234 0.40 -2.06 -19.51
CA ARG A 234 1.12 -0.94 -18.87
C ARG A 234 0.50 0.43 -19.17
N GLU A 235 -0.68 0.47 -19.76
CA GLU A 235 -1.40 1.69 -20.09
C GLU A 235 -2.39 2.06 -18.99
N PHE A 236 -2.05 3.05 -18.15
CA PHE A 236 -2.84 3.46 -17.00
C PHE A 236 -3.29 4.92 -17.07
N TYR A 237 -4.35 5.23 -16.32
CA TYR A 237 -5.01 6.53 -16.28
C TYR A 237 -5.34 6.95 -14.85
N ARG A 238 -5.69 8.22 -14.67
CA ARG A 238 -6.13 8.79 -13.41
C ARG A 238 -7.44 9.53 -13.56
N LEU A 239 -8.31 9.41 -12.57
CA LEU A 239 -9.52 10.22 -12.45
C LEU A 239 -9.18 11.53 -11.72
N VAL A 240 -9.49 12.67 -12.34
CA VAL A 240 -9.21 13.99 -11.81
C VAL A 240 -10.45 14.89 -11.84
N ARG A 241 -10.48 15.88 -10.95
CA ARG A 241 -11.42 17.01 -11.05
C ARG A 241 -10.82 18.07 -11.96
N SER A 242 -11.60 18.58 -12.90
CA SER A 242 -11.20 19.62 -13.84
C SER A 242 -12.20 20.78 -13.88
N SER A 243 -11.69 21.99 -14.13
CA SER A 243 -12.52 23.18 -14.40
C SER A 243 -13.05 23.20 -15.82
N THR A 244 -12.49 22.37 -16.71
CA THR A 244 -12.84 22.30 -18.13
C THR A 244 -13.66 21.07 -18.47
N ALA A 245 -14.68 21.24 -19.31
CA ALA A 245 -15.57 20.17 -19.76
C ALA A 245 -14.87 19.13 -20.66
N PRO A 246 -15.41 17.90 -20.80
CA PRO A 246 -14.96 16.91 -21.77
C PRO A 246 -14.79 17.51 -23.18
N GLY A 247 -13.72 17.09 -23.86
CA GLY A 247 -13.36 17.62 -25.19
C GLY A 247 -12.47 18.86 -25.17
N LYS A 248 -12.21 19.48 -24.02
CA LYS A 248 -11.25 20.56 -23.83
C LYS A 248 -9.99 20.07 -23.15
N PRO A 249 -8.85 20.77 -23.23
CA PRO A 249 -7.67 20.47 -22.41
C PRO A 249 -8.04 20.40 -20.93
N VAL A 250 -7.42 19.47 -20.20
CA VAL A 250 -7.73 19.26 -18.79
C VAL A 250 -7.02 20.31 -17.94
N GLU A 251 -7.79 21.05 -17.15
CA GLU A 251 -7.28 21.97 -16.13
C GLU A 251 -7.61 21.40 -14.76
N VAL A 252 -6.62 20.79 -14.10
CA VAL A 252 -6.81 20.10 -12.82
C VAL A 252 -7.17 21.07 -11.71
N ILE A 253 -8.20 20.75 -10.93
CA ILE A 253 -8.55 21.47 -9.70
C ILE A 253 -7.74 20.86 -8.55
N ALA A 254 -6.73 21.58 -8.10
CA ALA A 254 -5.90 21.18 -6.96
C ALA A 254 -6.59 21.54 -5.64
N THR A 255 -6.83 20.53 -4.82
CA THR A 255 -7.24 20.72 -3.42
C THR A 255 -6.36 19.84 -2.53
N ARG A 256 -6.27 20.15 -1.26
CA ARG A 256 -5.44 19.38 -0.33
C ARG A 256 -5.95 17.93 -0.19
N ARG A 257 -7.28 17.76 -0.09
CA ARG A 257 -7.96 16.47 -0.03
C ARG A 257 -9.01 16.36 -1.14
N PRO A 258 -9.36 15.16 -1.61
CA PRO A 258 -10.31 14.99 -2.71
C PRO A 258 -11.72 15.51 -2.37
N TYR A 259 -12.11 15.49 -1.10
CA TYR A 259 -13.41 15.97 -0.64
C TYR A 259 -13.44 17.48 -0.28
N ASN A 260 -12.30 18.19 -0.36
CA ASN A 260 -12.33 19.65 -0.12
C ASN A 260 -13.14 20.38 -1.23
N ASP A 261 -13.68 21.53 -0.85
CA ASP A 261 -14.42 22.40 -1.77
C ASP A 261 -13.57 22.75 -2.99
N PRO A 262 -14.01 22.41 -4.19
CA PRO A 262 -13.30 22.75 -5.42
C PRO A 262 -13.37 24.23 -5.78
N ALA A 263 -14.22 25.02 -5.10
CA ALA A 263 -14.50 26.45 -5.34
C ALA A 263 -14.87 26.83 -6.79
N LYS A 264 -15.08 25.83 -7.65
CA LYS A 264 -15.37 25.96 -9.08
C LYS A 264 -16.34 24.86 -9.51
N LYS A 265 -16.96 25.04 -10.69
CA LYS A 265 -17.68 23.95 -11.34
C LYS A 265 -16.71 22.82 -11.66
N VAL A 266 -17.10 21.61 -11.32
CA VAL A 266 -16.29 20.39 -11.48
C VAL A 266 -16.78 19.60 -12.68
N TYR A 267 -15.82 19.12 -13.47
CA TYR A 267 -15.98 18.04 -14.42
C TYR A 267 -15.02 16.91 -14.05
N TYR A 268 -15.49 15.68 -14.08
CA TYR A 268 -14.65 14.51 -13.81
C TYR A 268 -14.02 14.06 -15.12
N ARG A 269 -12.69 14.06 -15.15
CA ARG A 269 -11.91 13.81 -16.37
C ARG A 269 -10.92 12.68 -16.12
N ILE A 270 -10.55 11.99 -17.18
CA ILE A 270 -9.59 10.89 -17.13
C ILE A 270 -8.34 11.30 -17.92
N THR A 271 -7.19 11.30 -17.25
CA THR A 271 -5.90 11.68 -17.84
C THR A 271 -4.93 10.50 -17.86
N ARG A 272 -4.02 10.47 -18.84
CA ARG A 272 -2.97 9.46 -18.90
C ARG A 272 -2.10 9.52 -17.65
N HIS A 273 -1.81 8.38 -17.02
CA HIS A 273 -0.77 8.31 -15.99
C HIS A 273 0.59 8.40 -16.67
N GLN A 274 1.41 9.32 -16.22
CA GLN A 274 2.73 9.56 -16.80
C GLN A 274 3.84 8.98 -15.94
N GLY A 275 4.82 8.38 -16.59
CA GLY A 275 6.02 7.90 -15.96
C GLY A 275 6.03 6.45 -15.52
N SER A 276 7.13 6.06 -14.92
CA SER A 276 7.39 4.68 -14.46
C SER A 276 6.51 4.29 -13.29
N ILE A 277 6.07 3.04 -13.29
CA ILE A 277 5.21 2.48 -12.25
C ILE A 277 6.05 1.93 -11.10
N VAL A 278 5.78 2.42 -9.90
CA VAL A 278 6.42 1.98 -8.66
C VAL A 278 5.46 1.11 -7.86
N ALA A 279 5.89 -0.06 -7.41
CA ALA A 279 5.05 -1.05 -6.73
C ALA A 279 4.27 -0.48 -5.54
N LYS A 280 4.90 0.36 -4.72
CA LYS A 280 4.27 0.94 -3.52
C LYS A 280 3.08 1.86 -3.83
N THR A 281 3.12 2.60 -4.92
CA THR A 281 2.07 3.58 -5.27
C THR A 281 1.10 3.06 -6.33
N HIS A 282 1.29 1.82 -6.78
CA HIS A 282 0.51 1.23 -7.85
C HIS A 282 -0.71 0.48 -7.31
N MET A 283 -1.88 0.98 -7.62
CA MET A 283 -3.17 0.40 -7.26
C MET A 283 -4.07 0.38 -8.48
N VAL A 284 -4.19 -0.80 -9.09
CA VAL A 284 -4.95 -0.96 -10.32
C VAL A 284 -6.44 -1.06 -10.03
N TYR A 285 -7.24 -0.30 -10.77
CA TYR A 285 -8.69 -0.43 -10.83
C TYR A 285 -9.11 -0.62 -12.28
N GLU A 286 -9.67 -1.78 -12.60
CA GLU A 286 -10.05 -2.10 -13.97
C GLU A 286 -11.39 -1.49 -14.35
N LEU A 287 -11.42 -0.80 -15.49
CA LEU A 287 -12.60 -0.23 -16.13
C LEU A 287 -12.93 -1.03 -17.39
N SER A 288 -14.11 -1.65 -17.42
CA SER A 288 -14.61 -2.45 -18.52
C SER A 288 -16.07 -2.12 -18.79
N GLY A 289 -16.63 -2.60 -19.90
CA GLY A 289 -18.06 -2.50 -20.17
C GLY A 289 -18.91 -3.15 -19.08
N LYS A 290 -18.47 -4.29 -18.54
CA LYS A 290 -19.13 -4.96 -17.40
C LYS A 290 -19.07 -4.10 -16.12
N ARG A 291 -17.95 -3.43 -15.87
CA ARG A 291 -17.81 -2.53 -14.73
C ARG A 291 -18.71 -1.32 -14.86
N MET A 292 -18.83 -0.76 -16.05
CA MET A 292 -19.75 0.35 -16.34
C MET A 292 -21.19 -0.04 -16.03
N GLN A 293 -21.65 -1.18 -16.57
CA GLN A 293 -22.97 -1.71 -16.26
C GLN A 293 -23.18 -1.91 -14.76
N ARG A 294 -22.18 -2.41 -14.05
CA ARG A 294 -22.25 -2.58 -12.59
C ARG A 294 -22.42 -1.25 -11.86
N PHE A 295 -21.75 -0.18 -12.30
CA PHE A 295 -21.95 1.17 -11.74
C PHE A 295 -23.35 1.72 -12.05
N GLU A 296 -23.86 1.45 -13.26
CA GLU A 296 -25.23 1.80 -13.62
C GLU A 296 -26.22 1.11 -12.69
N GLU A 297 -26.13 -0.21 -12.51
CA GLU A 297 -26.98 -0.98 -11.59
C GLU A 297 -26.95 -0.44 -10.15
N LEU A 298 -25.75 -0.19 -9.62
CA LEU A 298 -25.59 0.20 -8.21
C LEU A 298 -26.02 1.64 -7.93
N PHE A 299 -25.79 2.57 -8.87
CA PHE A 299 -25.87 3.99 -8.57
C PHE A 299 -26.89 4.76 -9.41
N TYR A 300 -27.13 4.36 -10.65
CA TYR A 300 -28.01 5.12 -11.55
C TYR A 300 -29.39 4.49 -11.66
N ASP A 301 -29.48 3.17 -11.77
CA ASP A 301 -30.73 2.42 -11.87
C ASP A 301 -31.39 2.16 -10.51
N ALA A 302 -30.60 2.16 -9.43
CA ALA A 302 -31.10 1.99 -8.07
C ALA A 302 -32.14 3.09 -7.72
N GLU A 303 -33.23 2.68 -7.07
CA GLU A 303 -34.35 3.58 -6.72
C GLU A 303 -34.00 4.43 -5.49
N TYR A 304 -33.59 5.65 -5.71
CA TYR A 304 -33.43 6.70 -4.69
C TYR A 304 -33.39 8.08 -5.33
N GLU A 305 -33.72 9.09 -4.57
CA GLU A 305 -33.77 10.47 -5.00
C GLU A 305 -32.70 11.31 -4.30
N VAL A 306 -32.06 12.23 -5.04
CA VAL A 306 -31.11 13.22 -4.51
C VAL A 306 -31.73 14.60 -4.69
N THR A 307 -32.37 15.08 -3.64
CA THR A 307 -33.07 16.39 -3.67
C THR A 307 -32.10 17.56 -3.61
N SER A 308 -30.97 17.40 -2.93
CA SER A 308 -29.92 18.43 -2.81
C SER A 308 -28.54 17.78 -2.66
N LEU A 309 -27.52 18.49 -3.08
CA LEU A 309 -26.14 18.06 -2.90
C LEU A 309 -25.64 18.39 -1.48
N PRO A 310 -24.83 17.51 -0.86
CA PRO A 310 -24.22 17.79 0.43
C PRO A 310 -23.20 18.92 0.31
N SER A 311 -23.07 19.71 1.37
CA SER A 311 -22.06 20.77 1.46
C SER A 311 -20.64 20.21 1.49
N TYR A 312 -19.68 21.10 1.29
CA TYR A 312 -18.25 20.82 1.47
C TYR A 312 -17.74 21.24 2.86
N GLU A 313 -18.63 21.57 3.79
CA GLU A 313 -18.25 21.85 5.18
C GLU A 313 -17.52 20.63 5.78
N PRO A 314 -16.45 20.84 6.54
CA PRO A 314 -15.58 19.76 7.00
C PRO A 314 -16.29 18.61 7.72
N ASP A 315 -17.27 18.92 8.57
CA ASP A 315 -18.04 17.92 9.34
C ASP A 315 -18.99 17.07 8.47
N ILE A 316 -19.33 17.54 7.27
CA ILE A 316 -20.14 16.82 6.28
C ILE A 316 -19.20 16.09 5.31
N ALA A 317 -18.29 16.83 4.67
CA ALA A 317 -17.45 16.31 3.60
C ALA A 317 -16.52 15.18 4.05
N SER A 318 -16.02 15.23 5.29
CA SER A 318 -15.14 14.20 5.87
C SER A 318 -15.89 12.98 6.43
N ASN A 319 -17.22 13.05 6.53
CA ASN A 319 -18.05 11.97 7.04
C ASN A 319 -18.88 11.33 5.91
N PRO A 320 -18.44 10.19 5.33
CA PRO A 320 -19.11 9.59 4.17
C PRO A 320 -20.55 9.13 4.47
N ILE A 321 -20.84 8.82 5.73
CA ILE A 321 -22.19 8.44 6.15
C ILE A 321 -23.17 9.62 6.00
N LYS A 322 -22.71 10.85 6.31
CA LYS A 322 -23.48 12.08 6.12
C LYS A 322 -23.47 12.52 4.64
N ALA A 323 -22.27 12.65 4.05
CA ALA A 323 -22.10 13.20 2.72
C ALA A 323 -22.87 12.41 1.65
N PHE A 324 -22.93 11.10 1.79
CA PHE A 324 -23.57 10.23 0.80
C PHE A 324 -24.83 9.52 1.35
N ALA A 325 -25.48 10.10 2.35
CA ALA A 325 -26.67 9.54 2.96
C ALA A 325 -27.81 9.23 1.97
N ALA A 326 -27.91 9.98 0.89
CA ALA A 326 -28.91 9.77 -0.16
C ALA A 326 -28.67 8.50 -0.99
N ILE A 327 -27.42 8.05 -1.14
CA ILE A 327 -27.08 6.82 -1.87
C ILE A 327 -27.31 5.63 -0.94
N PRO A 328 -28.08 4.58 -1.35
CA PRO A 328 -28.34 3.42 -0.49
C PRO A 328 -27.04 2.77 0.02
N VAL A 329 -27.00 2.41 1.30
CA VAL A 329 -25.87 1.73 1.94
C VAL A 329 -25.52 0.43 1.21
N SER A 330 -26.52 -0.34 0.78
CA SER A 330 -26.29 -1.56 0.01
C SER A 330 -25.54 -1.31 -1.30
N SER A 331 -25.87 -0.24 -2.03
CA SER A 331 -25.17 0.15 -3.27
C SER A 331 -23.71 0.51 -3.00
N ARG A 332 -23.46 1.36 -2.01
CA ARG A 332 -22.11 1.80 -1.61
C ARG A 332 -21.28 0.63 -1.11
N TYR A 333 -21.84 -0.24 -0.28
CA TYR A 333 -21.12 -1.37 0.27
C TYR A 333 -20.79 -2.42 -0.81
N LYS A 334 -21.74 -2.74 -1.70
CA LYS A 334 -21.49 -3.64 -2.84
C LYS A 334 -20.38 -3.09 -3.76
N PHE A 335 -20.37 -1.79 -4.00
CA PHE A 335 -19.28 -1.14 -4.76
C PHE A 335 -17.91 -1.35 -4.12
N LEU A 336 -17.80 -1.19 -2.79
CA LEU A 336 -16.55 -1.41 -2.07
C LEU A 336 -16.16 -2.90 -2.04
N LEU A 337 -17.14 -3.79 -1.84
CA LEU A 337 -16.88 -5.24 -1.78
C LEU A 337 -16.46 -5.81 -3.14
N ASP A 338 -17.01 -5.32 -4.24
CA ASP A 338 -16.66 -5.80 -5.58
C ASP A 338 -15.15 -5.75 -5.83
N GLU A 339 -14.43 -4.81 -5.20
CA GLU A 339 -12.97 -4.63 -5.27
C GLU A 339 -12.37 -4.35 -3.87
N ALA A 340 -12.76 -5.13 -2.86
CA ALA A 340 -12.34 -4.89 -1.48
C ALA A 340 -10.81 -4.89 -1.30
N ARG A 341 -10.09 -5.73 -2.03
CA ARG A 341 -8.63 -5.73 -2.05
C ARG A 341 -8.08 -4.35 -2.44
N PHE A 342 -8.60 -3.74 -3.51
CA PHE A 342 -8.17 -2.42 -3.96
C PHE A 342 -8.37 -1.35 -2.87
N PHE A 343 -9.55 -1.33 -2.21
CA PHE A 343 -9.82 -0.35 -1.16
C PHE A 343 -8.94 -0.56 0.06
N ILE A 344 -8.71 -1.81 0.48
CA ILE A 344 -7.83 -2.12 1.61
C ILE A 344 -6.36 -1.84 1.24
N GLU A 345 -5.92 -2.11 0.02
CA GLU A 345 -4.60 -1.68 -0.46
C GLU A 345 -4.41 -0.17 -0.35
N GLY A 346 -5.46 0.62 -0.62
CA GLY A 346 -5.46 2.07 -0.44
C GLY A 346 -5.15 2.53 0.97
N PHE A 347 -5.51 1.74 2.00
CA PHE A 347 -5.18 2.05 3.40
C PHE A 347 -3.69 1.95 3.71
N ILE A 348 -2.99 1.19 2.91
CA ILE A 348 -1.59 0.80 3.11
C ILE A 348 -0.68 1.51 2.10
N LYS A 349 -1.11 1.58 0.85
CA LYS A 349 -0.42 2.26 -0.23
C LYS A 349 -0.82 3.74 -0.26
N GLY A 350 0.08 4.57 -0.73
CA GLY A 350 -0.15 6.01 -0.85
C GLY A 350 0.91 6.64 -1.74
N PRO A 351 0.93 7.96 -1.87
CA PRO A 351 1.88 8.66 -2.73
C PRO A 351 3.33 8.62 -2.21
N VAL A 352 3.55 8.19 -0.98
CA VAL A 352 4.87 8.11 -0.34
C VAL A 352 5.33 6.66 -0.22
N CYS A 353 6.65 6.46 -0.16
CA CYS A 353 7.25 5.14 -0.03
C CYS A 353 7.44 4.68 1.43
N ARG A 354 7.00 5.44 2.39
CA ARG A 354 6.86 5.00 3.79
C ARG A 354 5.45 4.50 4.06
N GLY A 355 5.32 3.61 5.02
CA GLY A 355 4.01 3.19 5.53
C GLY A 355 3.29 4.35 6.19
N GLN A 356 1.98 4.28 6.17
CA GLN A 356 1.15 5.26 6.86
C GLN A 356 1.02 4.93 8.34
N THR A 357 0.58 5.89 9.12
CA THR A 357 0.33 5.77 10.57
C THR A 357 -0.53 4.55 10.93
N ALA A 358 -1.43 4.15 10.04
CA ALA A 358 -2.27 2.95 10.18
C ALA A 358 -1.48 1.66 10.42
N LEU A 359 -0.31 1.54 9.80
CA LEU A 359 0.49 0.30 9.89
C LEU A 359 1.08 0.07 11.29
N SER A 360 1.09 1.08 12.15
CA SER A 360 1.56 0.92 13.52
C SER A 360 0.52 0.37 14.48
N VAL A 361 -0.72 0.14 14.04
CA VAL A 361 -1.83 -0.38 14.86
C VAL A 361 -2.44 -1.67 14.33
N ILE A 362 -1.81 -2.35 13.38
CA ILE A 362 -2.25 -3.65 12.87
C ILE A 362 -1.22 -4.73 13.15
N GLU A 363 -1.67 -5.98 13.24
CA GLU A 363 -0.80 -7.15 13.40
C GLU A 363 0.00 -7.44 12.12
N ASP A 364 1.07 -8.23 12.24
CA ASP A 364 1.91 -8.59 11.10
C ASP A 364 1.22 -9.55 10.14
N GLN A 365 0.27 -10.35 10.63
CA GLN A 365 -0.57 -11.23 9.82
C GLN A 365 -1.97 -11.29 10.40
N PHE A 366 -2.99 -11.05 9.60
CA PHE A 366 -4.39 -11.27 9.98
C PHE A 366 -5.27 -11.53 8.77
N TRP A 367 -6.41 -12.18 9.00
CA TRP A 367 -7.42 -12.44 7.98
C TRP A 367 -8.55 -11.43 8.06
N VAL A 368 -9.10 -11.12 6.89
CA VAL A 368 -10.23 -10.19 6.74
C VAL A 368 -11.34 -10.87 5.97
N VAL A 369 -12.55 -10.81 6.53
CA VAL A 369 -13.81 -11.14 5.88
C VAL A 369 -14.80 -10.00 6.09
N PHE A 370 -15.92 -10.05 5.42
CA PHE A 370 -16.89 -8.97 5.40
C PHE A 370 -18.29 -9.47 5.77
N PHE A 371 -19.10 -8.62 6.38
CA PHE A 371 -20.51 -8.91 6.50
C PHE A 371 -21.19 -8.87 5.12
N ASP A 372 -22.18 -9.71 4.91
CA ASP A 372 -22.96 -9.75 3.67
C ASP A 372 -23.85 -8.50 3.58
N PRO A 373 -23.80 -7.73 2.46
CA PRO A 373 -24.59 -6.52 2.30
C PRO A 373 -26.10 -6.76 2.27
N ASP A 374 -26.52 -7.98 1.97
CA ASP A 374 -27.95 -8.38 1.91
C ASP A 374 -28.40 -9.08 3.20
N ALA A 375 -27.49 -9.32 4.16
CA ALA A 375 -27.86 -9.88 5.45
C ALA A 375 -28.70 -8.91 6.27
N ASP A 376 -29.65 -9.46 7.03
CA ASP A 376 -30.50 -8.66 7.93
C ASP A 376 -29.76 -8.29 9.22
N ILE A 377 -28.72 -7.49 9.06
CA ILE A 377 -27.88 -6.98 10.15
C ILE A 377 -28.14 -5.49 10.31
N MET A 378 -28.55 -5.07 11.49
CA MET A 378 -28.93 -3.68 11.77
C MET A 378 -27.86 -2.64 11.40
N PRO A 379 -26.55 -2.84 11.66
CA PRO A 379 -25.50 -1.90 11.30
C PRO A 379 -25.32 -1.65 9.80
N LEU A 380 -25.95 -2.44 8.93
CA LEU A 380 -25.90 -2.28 7.47
C LEU A 380 -27.13 -1.56 6.91
N LYS A 381 -28.09 -1.15 7.73
CA LYS A 381 -29.32 -0.50 7.28
C LYS A 381 -29.19 1.01 7.22
N ASP A 382 -29.73 1.61 6.15
CA ASP A 382 -29.72 3.06 5.93
C ASP A 382 -30.30 3.83 7.13
N ASP A 383 -31.45 3.42 7.64
CA ASP A 383 -32.11 4.08 8.78
C ASP A 383 -31.25 4.09 10.05
N PHE A 384 -30.53 3.00 10.32
CA PHE A 384 -29.66 2.91 11.48
C PHE A 384 -28.44 3.82 11.31
N LEU A 385 -27.78 3.75 10.17
CA LEU A 385 -26.59 4.55 9.89
C LEU A 385 -26.91 6.04 9.82
N ASN A 386 -28.01 6.42 9.18
CA ASN A 386 -28.44 7.83 9.14
C ASN A 386 -28.73 8.39 10.54
N LYS A 387 -29.37 7.62 11.43
CA LYS A 387 -29.59 8.01 12.83
C LYS A 387 -28.31 8.12 13.66
N THR A 388 -27.31 7.31 13.33
CA THR A 388 -26.05 7.25 14.09
C THR A 388 -24.88 8.00 13.41
N ALA A 389 -25.11 8.62 12.26
CA ALA A 389 -24.07 9.30 11.46
C ALA A 389 -23.23 10.32 12.27
N ASN A 390 -23.85 11.03 13.22
CA ASN A 390 -23.14 11.96 14.09
C ASN A 390 -22.17 11.28 15.08
N TYR A 391 -22.35 9.99 15.35
CA TYR A 391 -21.43 9.22 16.20
C TYR A 391 -20.24 8.64 15.41
N LEU A 392 -20.28 8.73 14.08
CA LEU A 392 -19.28 8.21 13.16
C LEU A 392 -18.35 9.31 12.60
N ALA A 393 -18.32 10.47 13.24
CA ALA A 393 -17.37 11.53 12.91
C ALA A 393 -15.92 11.06 13.10
N SER A 394 -15.02 11.54 12.25
CA SER A 394 -13.60 11.16 12.24
C SER A 394 -12.69 12.38 12.37
N PRO A 395 -11.43 12.22 12.79
CA PRO A 395 -10.46 13.32 12.85
C PRO A 395 -10.18 14.01 11.51
N ALA A 396 -10.65 13.44 10.41
CA ALA A 396 -10.53 14.06 9.08
C ALA A 396 -11.29 15.40 8.97
N GLU A 397 -12.23 15.70 9.89
CA GLU A 397 -12.89 17.00 10.03
C GLU A 397 -12.00 18.05 10.70
N LEU A 398 -10.99 17.59 11.48
CA LEU A 398 -10.08 18.47 12.22
C LEU A 398 -8.84 18.71 11.36
N GLU A 399 -8.65 19.94 10.93
CA GLU A 399 -7.36 20.37 10.44
C GLU A 399 -6.37 20.41 11.62
N ASP A 400 -5.14 20.43 11.44
CA ASP A 400 -3.97 20.62 12.33
C ASP A 400 -4.23 20.80 13.85
N ASN A 401 -5.02 19.93 14.48
CA ASN A 401 -5.41 20.06 15.88
C ASN A 401 -4.51 19.21 16.81
N PHE A 402 -3.79 19.88 17.71
CA PHE A 402 -2.91 19.25 18.71
C PHE A 402 -3.63 18.76 19.99
N LYS A 403 -4.94 18.92 20.11
CA LYS A 403 -5.68 18.51 21.32
C LYS A 403 -5.93 16.99 21.39
N LEU A 404 -4.88 16.21 21.36
CA LEU A 404 -4.94 14.75 21.26
C LEU A 404 -5.76 14.09 22.40
N LEU A 405 -5.59 14.52 23.65
CA LEU A 405 -6.35 13.96 24.77
C LEU A 405 -7.84 14.32 24.70
N ALA A 406 -8.16 15.54 24.30
CA ALA A 406 -9.55 15.97 24.10
C ALA A 406 -10.18 15.20 22.93
N SER A 407 -9.42 14.98 21.85
CA SER A 407 -9.84 14.16 20.70
C SER A 407 -10.10 12.71 21.12
N LYS A 408 -9.21 12.08 21.90
CA LYS A 408 -9.41 10.73 22.42
C LYS A 408 -10.72 10.59 23.18
N THR A 409 -10.97 11.48 24.14
CA THR A 409 -12.19 11.47 24.96
C THR A 409 -13.42 11.69 24.10
N HIS A 410 -13.35 12.62 23.15
CA HIS A 410 -14.45 12.91 22.23
C HIS A 410 -14.83 11.70 21.39
N TYR A 411 -13.88 11.11 20.66
CA TYR A 411 -14.16 9.96 19.79
C TYR A 411 -14.53 8.71 20.58
N LYS A 412 -13.91 8.48 21.75
CA LYS A 412 -14.34 7.41 22.66
C LYS A 412 -15.82 7.56 23.04
N THR A 413 -16.27 8.75 23.37
CA THR A 413 -17.67 9.03 23.70
C THR A 413 -18.61 8.80 22.51
N LEU A 414 -18.20 9.18 21.30
CA LEU A 414 -18.99 8.93 20.09
C LEU A 414 -19.13 7.43 19.81
N ILE A 415 -18.04 6.68 19.89
CA ILE A 415 -18.04 5.23 19.69
C ILE A 415 -18.89 4.53 20.75
N GLU A 416 -18.82 4.98 22.01
CA GLU A 416 -19.68 4.48 23.08
C GLU A 416 -21.17 4.62 22.73
N LYS A 417 -21.59 5.81 22.29
CA LYS A 417 -22.98 6.05 21.86
C LYS A 417 -23.39 5.20 20.65
N TYR A 418 -22.46 5.03 19.72
CA TYR A 418 -22.69 4.19 18.55
C TYR A 418 -22.95 2.71 18.94
N PHE A 419 -22.10 2.13 19.80
CA PHE A 419 -22.28 0.76 20.29
C PHE A 419 -23.51 0.62 21.19
N GLN A 420 -23.84 1.60 22.02
CA GLN A 420 -25.12 1.61 22.78
C GLN A 420 -26.33 1.56 21.85
N SER A 421 -26.27 2.28 20.72
CA SER A 421 -27.32 2.25 19.69
C SER A 421 -27.43 0.87 19.04
N LYS A 422 -26.28 0.21 18.76
CA LYS A 422 -26.26 -1.18 18.24
C LYS A 422 -26.89 -2.17 19.24
N VAL A 423 -26.47 -2.09 20.50
CA VAL A 423 -27.02 -2.95 21.57
C VAL A 423 -28.53 -2.78 21.66
N ALA A 424 -29.03 -1.55 21.67
CA ALA A 424 -30.47 -1.26 21.73
C ALA A 424 -31.22 -1.86 20.54
N ALA A 425 -30.62 -1.86 19.35
CA ALA A 425 -31.23 -2.38 18.14
C ALA A 425 -31.36 -3.92 18.10
N VAL A 426 -30.42 -4.64 18.73
CA VAL A 426 -30.33 -6.11 18.62
C VAL A 426 -30.62 -6.86 19.91
N LYS A 427 -30.87 -6.16 21.03
CA LYS A 427 -31.03 -6.77 22.37
C LYS A 427 -32.09 -7.87 22.49
N ASN A 428 -33.03 -7.92 21.57
CA ASN A 428 -34.11 -8.92 21.57
C ASN A 428 -33.81 -10.11 20.63
N ASN A 429 -32.69 -10.11 19.93
CA ASN A 429 -32.29 -11.19 19.07
C ASN A 429 -31.64 -12.29 19.90
N GLY A 430 -32.08 -13.52 19.75
CA GLY A 430 -31.42 -14.69 20.35
C GLY A 430 -30.16 -15.11 19.56
N PRO A 431 -29.30 -15.97 20.16
CA PRO A 431 -28.16 -16.52 19.45
C PRO A 431 -28.60 -17.46 18.33
N VAL A 432 -27.81 -17.48 17.25
CA VAL A 432 -27.93 -18.40 16.12
C VAL A 432 -26.83 -19.46 16.19
N ASP A 433 -27.05 -20.63 15.57
CA ASP A 433 -26.01 -21.64 15.44
C ASP A 433 -24.86 -21.10 14.56
N ILE A 434 -23.60 -21.45 14.87
CA ILE A 434 -22.43 -20.98 14.13
C ILE A 434 -22.51 -21.26 12.63
N ARG A 435 -23.16 -22.35 12.22
CA ARG A 435 -23.34 -22.68 10.80
C ARG A 435 -24.31 -21.72 10.12
N ASP A 436 -25.33 -21.27 10.83
CA ASP A 436 -26.29 -20.28 10.35
C ASP A 436 -25.69 -18.87 10.39
N ALA A 437 -24.84 -18.58 11.40
CA ALA A 437 -24.11 -17.32 11.51
C ALA A 437 -23.14 -17.09 10.32
N MET A 438 -22.66 -18.14 9.67
CA MET A 438 -21.87 -18.01 8.44
C MET A 438 -22.63 -17.30 7.31
N ASN A 439 -23.98 -17.35 7.28
CA ASN A 439 -24.77 -16.62 6.30
C ASN A 439 -24.70 -15.09 6.46
N TYR A 440 -24.17 -14.60 7.58
CA TYR A 440 -23.86 -13.18 7.75
C TYR A 440 -22.55 -12.76 7.09
N ILE A 441 -21.74 -13.72 6.68
CA ILE A 441 -20.44 -13.47 6.02
C ILE A 441 -20.64 -13.45 4.50
N TRP A 442 -20.13 -12.39 3.88
CA TRP A 442 -20.21 -12.23 2.44
C TRP A 442 -19.39 -13.29 1.70
N LYS A 443 -20.05 -14.01 0.82
CA LYS A 443 -19.48 -15.11 0.05
C LYS A 443 -19.05 -14.70 -1.37
N GLY A 444 -19.10 -13.43 -1.72
CA GLY A 444 -18.68 -12.96 -3.04
C GLY A 444 -19.46 -13.58 -4.20
N GLY A 445 -20.72 -14.01 -3.98
CA GLY A 445 -21.47 -14.77 -4.98
C GLY A 445 -20.82 -16.11 -5.35
N GLY A 446 -19.93 -16.64 -4.51
CA GLY A 446 -19.16 -17.87 -4.74
C GLY A 446 -18.02 -17.74 -5.77
N LYS A 447 -17.74 -16.56 -6.26
CA LYS A 447 -16.76 -16.31 -7.34
C LYS A 447 -15.82 -15.13 -7.13
N ASN A 448 -16.22 -14.14 -6.33
CA ASN A 448 -15.42 -12.95 -6.11
C ASN A 448 -14.34 -13.22 -5.04
N PRO A 449 -13.05 -13.23 -5.39
CA PRO A 449 -11.96 -13.54 -4.45
C PRO A 449 -11.80 -12.50 -3.35
N ASN A 450 -12.40 -11.33 -3.49
CA ASN A 450 -12.41 -10.29 -2.46
C ASN A 450 -13.15 -10.71 -1.16
N ALA A 451 -13.85 -11.84 -1.17
CA ALA A 451 -14.58 -12.32 0.01
C ALA A 451 -13.68 -12.80 1.17
N ALA A 452 -12.44 -13.13 0.89
CA ALA A 452 -11.45 -13.54 1.88
C ALA A 452 -10.10 -12.90 1.54
N LEU A 453 -9.50 -12.21 2.51
CA LEU A 453 -8.22 -11.54 2.31
C LEU A 453 -7.27 -11.85 3.45
N THR A 454 -5.98 -11.89 3.15
CA THR A 454 -4.89 -11.92 4.13
C THR A 454 -4.07 -10.65 3.99
N ILE A 455 -3.81 -9.99 5.10
CA ILE A 455 -2.92 -8.84 5.19
C ILE A 455 -1.62 -9.30 5.85
N PHE A 456 -0.49 -8.96 5.21
CA PHE A 456 0.85 -9.04 5.79
C PHE A 456 1.41 -7.65 5.98
N ARG A 457 1.79 -7.32 7.21
CA ARG A 457 2.52 -6.10 7.52
C ARG A 457 4.02 -6.37 7.46
N HIS A 458 4.75 -5.47 6.85
CA HIS A 458 6.20 -5.56 6.67
C HIS A 458 6.83 -4.26 7.15
N LEU A 459 7.20 -4.19 8.42
CA LEU A 459 7.69 -2.98 9.07
C LEU A 459 6.68 -1.81 8.93
N ASP A 460 6.95 -0.84 8.08
CA ASP A 460 6.10 0.31 7.79
C ASP A 460 5.44 0.21 6.39
N SER A 461 5.27 -0.99 5.90
CA SER A 461 4.53 -1.34 4.69
C SER A 461 3.62 -2.54 4.95
N ALA A 462 2.75 -2.85 4.02
CA ALA A 462 1.95 -4.06 4.04
C ALA A 462 1.53 -4.47 2.63
N SER A 463 0.97 -5.66 2.52
CA SER A 463 0.40 -6.21 1.29
C SER A 463 -0.92 -6.91 1.58
N VAL A 464 -1.78 -7.02 0.56
CA VAL A 464 -3.11 -7.61 0.65
C VAL A 464 -3.26 -8.70 -0.41
N ASN A 465 -3.58 -9.90 0.03
CA ASN A 465 -3.71 -11.08 -0.81
C ASN A 465 -5.10 -11.67 -0.76
N PHE A 466 -5.53 -12.27 -1.87
CA PHE A 466 -6.75 -13.05 -1.91
C PHE A 466 -6.57 -14.37 -1.17
N GLY A 467 -7.62 -14.81 -0.48
CA GLY A 467 -7.65 -16.03 0.29
C GLY A 467 -6.98 -15.93 1.66
N PHE A 468 -7.00 -17.05 2.37
CA PHE A 468 -6.38 -17.22 3.67
C PHE A 468 -5.00 -17.85 3.52
N ILE A 469 -3.96 -17.07 3.75
CA ILE A 469 -2.56 -17.45 3.54
C ILE A 469 -1.82 -17.50 4.88
N GLY A 470 -0.86 -18.40 5.00
CA GLY A 470 -0.12 -18.64 6.24
C GLY A 470 -0.88 -19.52 7.23
N ASP A 471 -0.33 -19.69 8.42
CA ASP A 471 -1.02 -20.37 9.53
C ASP A 471 -2.21 -19.52 10.03
N TYR A 472 -3.05 -20.12 10.88
CA TYR A 472 -4.13 -19.40 11.54
C TYR A 472 -3.58 -18.20 12.30
N PRO A 473 -4.00 -16.98 11.96
CA PRO A 473 -3.48 -15.79 12.62
C PRO A 473 -4.01 -15.67 14.06
N GLU A 474 -3.30 -14.88 14.86
CA GLU A 474 -3.75 -14.56 16.22
C GLU A 474 -5.06 -13.79 16.18
N THR A 475 -5.18 -12.81 15.28
CA THR A 475 -6.37 -11.96 15.12
C THR A 475 -6.98 -12.08 13.73
N ALA A 476 -8.26 -11.79 13.62
CA ALA A 476 -8.96 -11.61 12.36
C ALA A 476 -10.00 -10.50 12.48
N TRP A 477 -10.40 -9.94 11.34
CA TRP A 477 -11.41 -8.88 11.29
C TRP A 477 -12.63 -9.33 10.49
N VAL A 478 -13.79 -8.94 10.98
CA VAL A 478 -14.99 -8.87 10.15
C VAL A 478 -15.29 -7.39 9.91
N ILE A 479 -15.41 -6.98 8.67
CA ILE A 479 -15.58 -5.57 8.31
C ILE A 479 -17.03 -5.35 7.83
N ASP A 480 -17.70 -4.35 8.41
CA ASP A 480 -18.97 -3.84 7.89
C ASP A 480 -18.75 -2.62 6.98
N TYR A 481 -19.84 -2.16 6.36
CA TYR A 481 -19.79 -0.96 5.51
C TYR A 481 -19.23 0.25 6.26
N SER A 482 -19.66 0.49 7.49
CA SER A 482 -19.27 1.69 8.23
C SER A 482 -17.79 1.70 8.61
N VAL A 483 -17.22 0.56 8.94
CA VAL A 483 -15.77 0.43 9.20
C VAL A 483 -14.98 0.66 7.93
N LEU A 484 -15.37 0.03 6.81
CA LEU A 484 -14.65 0.14 5.53
C LEU A 484 -14.63 1.59 5.01
N GLU A 485 -15.78 2.27 5.02
CA GLU A 485 -15.88 3.67 4.61
C GLU A 485 -15.11 4.62 5.53
N ARG A 486 -15.20 4.43 6.83
CA ARG A 486 -14.47 5.30 7.78
C ARG A 486 -12.97 5.13 7.66
N ILE A 487 -12.46 3.91 7.41
CA ILE A 487 -11.03 3.72 7.16
C ILE A 487 -10.62 4.44 5.87
N HIS A 488 -11.41 4.33 4.79
CA HIS A 488 -11.13 5.04 3.54
C HIS A 488 -11.06 6.57 3.75
N TYR A 489 -12.05 7.15 4.45
CA TYR A 489 -12.07 8.59 4.72
C TYR A 489 -11.05 9.05 5.77
N LEU A 490 -10.52 8.15 6.57
CA LEU A 490 -9.43 8.46 7.51
C LEU A 490 -8.05 8.40 6.82
N LEU A 491 -7.79 7.35 6.05
CA LEU A 491 -6.43 6.96 5.59
C LEU A 491 -6.18 7.23 4.11
N VAL A 492 -7.23 7.36 3.29
CA VAL A 492 -7.10 7.60 1.86
C VAL A 492 -7.57 9.01 1.52
N ALA A 493 -8.86 9.27 1.56
CA ALA A 493 -9.41 10.58 1.20
C ALA A 493 -9.06 11.68 2.21
N GLY A 494 -8.99 11.36 3.49
CA GLY A 494 -8.74 12.33 4.57
C GLY A 494 -7.29 12.43 5.02
N TYR A 495 -6.44 11.46 4.65
CA TYR A 495 -5.07 11.46 5.11
C TYR A 495 -4.20 12.45 4.33
N ASP A 496 -3.49 13.27 5.08
CA ASP A 496 -2.61 14.26 4.53
C ASP A 496 -1.15 13.97 4.87
N VAL A 497 -0.39 13.50 3.89
CA VAL A 497 1.05 13.20 4.04
C VAL A 497 1.88 14.44 4.35
N TYR A 498 1.37 15.63 4.03
CA TYR A 498 1.98 16.93 4.34
C TYR A 498 1.51 17.49 5.70
N GLY A 499 0.64 16.76 6.39
CA GLY A 499 0.06 17.16 7.67
C GLY A 499 1.08 17.24 8.81
N ASN A 500 0.67 17.88 9.90
CA ASN A 500 1.49 18.02 11.10
C ASN A 500 1.38 16.81 12.03
N LEU A 501 2.13 16.84 13.12
CA LEU A 501 2.10 15.83 14.20
C LEU A 501 0.68 15.57 14.73
N GLY A 502 -0.11 16.63 14.92
CA GLY A 502 -1.49 16.50 15.42
C GLY A 502 -2.36 15.66 14.49
N HIS A 503 -2.28 15.90 13.19
CA HIS A 503 -2.97 15.11 12.18
C HIS A 503 -2.54 13.64 12.22
N GLN A 504 -1.22 13.38 12.26
CA GLN A 504 -0.67 12.03 12.30
C GLN A 504 -1.16 11.24 13.53
N LEU A 505 -1.09 11.86 14.71
CA LEU A 505 -1.50 11.22 15.96
C LEU A 505 -3.01 10.98 16.04
N ASN A 506 -3.83 11.92 15.57
CA ASN A 506 -5.29 11.76 15.55
C ASN A 506 -5.72 10.67 14.55
N ALA A 507 -5.08 10.60 13.38
CA ALA A 507 -5.34 9.53 12.41
C ALA A 507 -5.00 8.15 12.99
N ARG A 508 -3.84 8.02 13.64
CA ARG A 508 -3.43 6.78 14.33
C ARG A 508 -4.41 6.39 15.44
N LEU A 509 -4.83 7.35 16.26
CA LEU A 509 -5.79 7.12 17.32
C LEU A 509 -7.10 6.54 16.80
N TYR A 510 -7.66 7.18 15.78
CA TYR A 510 -8.94 6.76 15.26
C TYR A 510 -8.85 5.43 14.51
N MET A 511 -7.72 5.18 13.83
CA MET A 511 -7.48 3.88 13.20
C MET A 511 -7.42 2.75 14.23
N ASP A 512 -6.87 3.01 15.42
CA ASP A 512 -6.89 2.05 16.51
C ASP A 512 -8.33 1.68 16.94
N PHE A 513 -9.24 2.64 17.01
CA PHE A 513 -10.65 2.36 17.25
C PHE A 513 -11.28 1.52 16.12
N LEU A 514 -10.97 1.82 14.86
CA LEU A 514 -11.51 1.07 13.72
C LEU A 514 -10.98 -0.36 13.66
N ARG A 515 -9.68 -0.54 13.96
CA ARG A 515 -9.10 -1.88 14.12
C ARG A 515 -9.82 -2.67 15.19
N THR A 516 -9.95 -2.09 16.39
CA THR A 516 -10.66 -2.73 17.50
C THR A 516 -12.09 -3.10 17.13
N GLU A 517 -12.80 -2.26 16.38
CA GLU A 517 -14.17 -2.53 15.92
C GLU A 517 -14.20 -3.73 14.97
N GLY A 518 -13.26 -3.84 14.03
CA GLY A 518 -13.16 -4.99 13.12
C GLY A 518 -12.83 -6.30 13.85
N GLU A 519 -11.95 -6.25 14.84
CA GLU A 519 -11.62 -7.38 15.72
C GLU A 519 -12.80 -7.76 16.62
N ASP A 520 -13.48 -6.79 17.23
CA ASP A 520 -14.66 -7.03 18.06
C ASP A 520 -15.82 -7.66 17.26
N TYR A 521 -15.98 -7.30 15.99
CA TYR A 521 -16.95 -8.01 15.11
C TYR A 521 -16.56 -9.47 14.87
N PHE A 522 -15.29 -9.78 14.70
CA PHE A 522 -14.83 -11.16 14.62
C PHE A 522 -15.12 -11.90 15.93
N LEU A 523 -14.83 -11.28 17.07
CA LEU A 523 -15.09 -11.84 18.38
C LEU A 523 -16.59 -12.11 18.63
N THR A 524 -17.50 -11.32 18.04
CA THR A 524 -18.96 -11.55 18.19
C THR A 524 -19.41 -12.87 17.58
N LEU A 525 -18.66 -13.45 16.67
CA LEU A 525 -18.91 -14.79 16.13
C LEU A 525 -18.48 -15.92 17.09
N LEU A 526 -17.80 -15.61 18.18
CA LEU A 526 -17.40 -16.57 19.22
C LEU A 526 -18.42 -16.61 20.38
N PRO A 527 -18.43 -17.66 21.21
CA PRO A 527 -19.24 -17.70 22.44
C PRO A 527 -18.90 -16.55 23.38
N ALA A 528 -19.89 -15.89 23.97
CA ALA A 528 -19.69 -14.70 24.81
C ALA A 528 -18.74 -14.96 26.00
N GLU A 529 -18.81 -16.12 26.63
CA GLU A 529 -17.96 -16.49 27.77
C GLU A 529 -16.46 -16.64 27.39
N LYS A 530 -16.14 -16.78 26.10
CA LYS A 530 -14.76 -16.89 25.60
C LYS A 530 -14.20 -15.58 25.09
N ARG A 531 -15.05 -14.66 24.60
CA ARG A 531 -14.61 -13.40 23.97
C ARG A 531 -13.72 -12.57 24.87
N GLN A 532 -14.12 -12.40 26.15
CA GLN A 532 -13.37 -11.57 27.07
C GLN A 532 -11.99 -12.15 27.35
N LEU A 533 -11.86 -13.48 27.45
CA LEU A 533 -10.57 -14.14 27.67
C LEU A 533 -9.65 -13.93 26.48
N ILE A 534 -10.15 -14.14 25.26
CA ILE A 534 -9.39 -13.95 24.00
C ILE A 534 -9.00 -12.48 23.85
N ARG A 535 -9.94 -11.57 24.10
CA ARG A 535 -9.69 -10.13 24.03
C ARG A 535 -8.66 -9.67 25.07
N ASP A 536 -8.70 -10.23 26.27
CA ASP A 536 -7.71 -9.94 27.31
C ASP A 536 -6.31 -10.45 26.94
N GLU A 537 -6.22 -11.56 26.23
CA GLU A 537 -4.98 -12.09 25.68
C GLU A 537 -4.43 -11.20 24.57
N TRP A 538 -5.25 -10.81 23.58
CA TRP A 538 -4.84 -9.92 22.48
C TRP A 538 -4.35 -8.55 22.96
N TYR A 539 -4.90 -8.04 24.07
CA TYR A 539 -4.60 -6.71 24.60
C TYR A 539 -3.83 -6.74 25.93
N GLN A 540 -3.02 -7.76 26.16
CA GLN A 540 -2.17 -7.80 27.35
C GLN A 540 -1.32 -6.53 27.49
N GLY A 541 -1.20 -6.04 28.75
CA GLY A 541 -0.40 -4.86 29.05
C GLY A 541 -1.08 -3.52 28.81
N ILE A 542 -2.27 -3.49 28.18
CA ILE A 542 -3.07 -2.25 28.07
C ILE A 542 -3.93 -2.06 29.32
N ARG A 543 -3.95 -0.84 29.86
CA ARG A 543 -4.85 -0.54 30.99
C ARG A 543 -6.30 -0.72 30.59
N LYS A 544 -7.10 -1.33 31.45
CA LYS A 544 -8.55 -1.52 31.21
C LYS A 544 -9.27 -0.19 30.90
N SER A 545 -8.90 0.91 31.59
CA SER A 545 -9.46 2.24 31.34
C SER A 545 -9.24 2.76 29.91
N ASP A 546 -8.16 2.35 29.24
CA ASP A 546 -7.87 2.76 27.87
C ASP A 546 -8.54 1.86 26.83
N ARG A 547 -8.79 0.61 27.21
CA ARG A 547 -9.40 -0.41 26.36
C ARG A 547 -10.94 -0.40 26.46
N ASN A 548 -11.48 -0.26 27.67
CA ASN A 548 -12.91 -0.43 27.89
C ASN A 548 -13.70 0.80 27.43
N ILE A 549 -14.67 0.55 26.58
CA ILE A 549 -15.71 1.47 26.15
C ILE A 549 -17.03 0.85 26.56
N ALA A 550 -17.81 1.49 27.42
CA ALA A 550 -18.99 0.88 28.07
C ALA A 550 -19.98 0.29 27.06
N GLY A 551 -20.22 0.95 25.93
CA GLY A 551 -21.08 0.43 24.87
C GLY A 551 -20.50 -0.83 24.20
N VAL A 552 -19.19 -0.90 24.01
CA VAL A 552 -18.48 -2.08 23.47
C VAL A 552 -18.55 -3.25 24.45
N ASP A 553 -18.35 -2.98 25.74
CA ASP A 553 -18.43 -4.03 26.77
C ASP A 553 -19.84 -4.65 26.84
N LEU A 554 -20.89 -3.83 26.71
CA LEU A 554 -22.27 -4.33 26.60
C LEU A 554 -22.45 -5.21 25.37
N TRP A 555 -21.96 -4.77 24.21
CA TRP A 555 -22.00 -5.52 22.95
C TRP A 555 -21.27 -6.86 23.09
N MET A 556 -20.08 -6.86 23.68
CA MET A 556 -19.24 -8.05 23.86
C MET A 556 -19.83 -9.09 24.81
N ASN A 557 -20.76 -8.69 25.69
CA ASN A 557 -21.45 -9.59 26.62
C ASN A 557 -22.75 -10.19 26.05
N MET A 558 -23.19 -9.78 24.85
CA MET A 558 -24.38 -10.33 24.22
C MET A 558 -24.10 -11.67 23.57
N GLU A 559 -25.04 -12.60 23.70
CA GLU A 559 -24.97 -13.90 22.99
C GLU A 559 -25.45 -13.73 21.55
N PHE A 560 -24.55 -13.85 20.59
CA PHE A 560 -24.87 -13.79 19.16
C PHE A 560 -24.82 -15.17 18.49
N VAL A 561 -23.94 -16.04 18.93
CA VAL A 561 -23.64 -17.31 18.27
C VAL A 561 -23.48 -18.43 19.31
N SER A 562 -23.98 -19.61 18.95
CA SER A 562 -23.91 -20.84 19.73
C SER A 562 -23.48 -22.03 18.85
N GLY A 563 -23.45 -23.23 19.40
CA GLY A 563 -23.25 -24.47 18.65
C GLY A 563 -21.81 -24.89 18.44
N TYR A 564 -20.84 -24.23 19.09
CA TYR A 564 -19.45 -24.66 19.10
C TYR A 564 -19.27 -26.00 19.78
N LYS A 565 -18.39 -26.84 19.24
CA LYS A 565 -18.20 -28.25 19.68
C LYS A 565 -16.86 -28.51 20.32
N THR A 566 -15.87 -27.63 20.11
CA THR A 566 -14.51 -27.83 20.61
C THR A 566 -14.18 -26.90 21.76
N GLY A 567 -13.12 -27.23 22.52
CA GLY A 567 -12.57 -26.34 23.57
C GLY A 567 -11.84 -25.09 23.02
N ASN A 568 -11.55 -25.05 21.70
CA ASN A 568 -10.93 -23.92 21.02
C ASN A 568 -11.88 -23.34 19.97
N PRO A 569 -12.82 -22.46 20.36
CA PRO A 569 -13.82 -21.92 19.45
C PRO A 569 -13.23 -21.01 18.37
N GLN A 570 -12.12 -20.33 18.63
CA GLN A 570 -11.46 -19.50 17.63
C GLN A 570 -10.95 -20.34 16.45
N ARG A 571 -10.26 -21.44 16.73
CA ARG A 571 -9.82 -22.36 15.69
C ARG A 571 -10.99 -23.00 14.95
N GLU A 572 -12.05 -23.35 15.67
CA GLU A 572 -13.29 -23.87 15.06
C GLU A 572 -13.92 -22.82 14.12
N LEU A 573 -13.96 -21.55 14.51
CA LEU A 573 -14.44 -20.45 13.67
C LEU A 573 -13.63 -20.31 12.38
N TYR A 574 -12.29 -20.33 12.45
CA TYR A 574 -11.43 -20.30 11.26
C TYR A 574 -11.78 -21.46 10.31
N GLN A 575 -11.93 -22.66 10.83
CA GLN A 575 -12.32 -23.82 10.02
C GLN A 575 -13.73 -23.71 9.44
N GLN A 576 -14.66 -23.05 10.13
CA GLN A 576 -16.00 -22.78 9.58
C GLN A 576 -15.93 -21.75 8.44
N LEU A 577 -15.16 -20.68 8.60
CA LEU A 577 -14.92 -19.67 7.55
C LEU A 577 -14.31 -20.32 6.30
N GLU A 578 -13.28 -21.15 6.46
CA GLU A 578 -12.65 -21.87 5.34
C GLU A 578 -13.66 -22.76 4.60
N ARG A 579 -14.44 -23.54 5.33
CA ARG A 579 -15.46 -24.40 4.72
C ARG A 579 -16.56 -23.61 4.02
N TYR A 580 -17.01 -22.52 4.65
CA TYR A 580 -18.10 -21.68 4.11
C TYR A 580 -17.67 -20.96 2.84
N LEU A 581 -16.48 -20.38 2.83
CA LEU A 581 -15.94 -19.65 1.68
C LEU A 581 -15.40 -20.59 0.58
N GLY A 582 -15.07 -21.84 0.93
CA GLY A 582 -14.62 -22.86 0.01
C GLY A 582 -13.38 -22.39 -0.80
N PRO A 583 -13.39 -22.47 -2.15
CA PRO A 583 -12.26 -22.07 -2.96
C PRO A 583 -11.79 -20.63 -2.77
N LEU A 584 -12.69 -19.75 -2.32
CA LEU A 584 -12.33 -18.34 -2.05
C LEU A 584 -11.45 -18.17 -0.80
N ALA A 585 -11.50 -19.13 0.12
CA ALA A 585 -10.60 -19.17 1.28
C ALA A 585 -9.16 -19.53 0.89
N GLY A 586 -8.92 -19.94 -0.35
CA GLY A 586 -7.61 -20.26 -0.90
C GLY A 586 -7.21 -21.73 -0.75
N ASP A 587 -7.74 -22.58 -1.65
CA ASP A 587 -7.29 -23.99 -1.79
C ASP A 587 -5.78 -24.10 -2.16
N GLY A 588 -5.13 -22.97 -2.42
CA GLY A 588 -3.79 -22.89 -3.00
C GLY A 588 -2.63 -22.66 -2.03
N ASP A 589 -2.86 -22.51 -0.73
CA ASP A 589 -1.75 -22.29 0.21
C ASP A 589 -1.12 -23.64 0.68
N TYR A 590 -0.68 -24.41 -0.31
CA TYR A 590 -0.09 -25.71 -0.04
C TYR A 590 1.30 -25.64 0.60
N ILE A 591 2.02 -24.51 0.49
CA ILE A 591 3.34 -24.34 1.10
C ILE A 591 3.22 -24.25 2.63
N ASN A 592 2.32 -23.42 3.13
CA ASN A 592 2.21 -23.17 4.56
C ASN A 592 1.30 -24.19 5.28
N ARG A 593 0.20 -24.63 4.68
CA ARG A 593 -0.84 -25.42 5.37
C ARG A 593 -1.04 -26.83 4.85
N CYS A 594 -0.69 -27.11 3.58
CA CYS A 594 -0.83 -28.45 3.04
C CYS A 594 0.13 -29.44 3.71
N ARG A 595 -0.39 -30.53 4.23
CA ARG A 595 0.38 -31.62 4.84
C ARG A 595 0.21 -32.95 4.09
N ASP A 596 -0.71 -32.99 3.13
CA ASP A 596 -1.08 -34.20 2.38
C ASP A 596 -0.62 -34.14 0.92
N GLU A 597 -0.33 -35.31 0.32
CA GLU A 597 0.11 -35.37 -1.09
C GLU A 597 -0.97 -34.88 -2.07
N GLY A 598 -2.24 -34.93 -1.69
CA GLY A 598 -3.37 -34.58 -2.54
C GLY A 598 -3.54 -33.07 -2.81
N CYS A 599 -2.96 -32.19 -2.00
CA CYS A 599 -3.08 -30.76 -2.14
C CYS A 599 -1.93 -30.11 -2.93
N GLN A 600 -0.99 -30.89 -3.47
CA GLN A 600 0.11 -30.35 -4.23
C GLN A 600 -0.34 -29.96 -5.67
N PRO A 601 0.14 -28.83 -6.21
CA PRO A 601 -0.19 -28.43 -7.55
C PRO A 601 0.44 -29.39 -8.57
N LYS A 602 -0.19 -29.53 -9.73
CA LYS A 602 0.42 -30.18 -10.87
C LYS A 602 1.52 -29.29 -11.45
N ALA A 603 2.77 -29.65 -11.22
CA ALA A 603 3.94 -28.89 -11.66
C ALA A 603 5.08 -29.84 -12.10
N SER A 604 6.14 -29.28 -12.67
CA SER A 604 7.34 -30.04 -13.01
C SER A 604 8.01 -30.61 -11.75
N LYS A 605 8.77 -31.70 -11.92
CA LYS A 605 9.47 -32.39 -10.82
C LYS A 605 10.35 -31.43 -9.98
N ASN A 606 11.05 -30.52 -10.65
CA ASN A 606 11.93 -29.55 -9.96
C ASN A 606 11.15 -28.49 -9.20
N VAL A 607 10.00 -28.04 -9.72
CA VAL A 607 9.12 -27.12 -8.99
C VAL A 607 8.56 -27.77 -7.76
N ILE A 608 8.07 -29.02 -7.85
CA ILE A 608 7.57 -29.77 -6.70
C ILE A 608 8.69 -29.99 -5.65
N ARG A 609 9.93 -30.26 -6.12
CA ARG A 609 11.09 -30.38 -5.26
C ARG A 609 11.37 -29.08 -4.46
N ALA A 610 11.38 -27.96 -5.16
CA ALA A 610 11.58 -26.65 -4.56
C ALA A 610 10.46 -26.31 -3.54
N ASP A 611 9.20 -26.53 -3.92
CA ASP A 611 8.05 -26.29 -3.05
C ASP A 611 8.12 -27.14 -1.77
N LYS A 612 8.45 -28.43 -1.87
CA LYS A 612 8.64 -29.33 -0.72
C LYS A 612 9.79 -28.89 0.19
N ALA A 613 10.88 -28.39 -0.39
CA ALA A 613 11.97 -27.84 0.40
C ALA A 613 11.50 -26.56 1.14
N MET A 614 10.85 -25.64 0.42
CA MET A 614 10.38 -24.37 1.00
C MET A 614 9.28 -24.54 2.06
N GLN A 615 8.45 -25.59 1.97
CA GLN A 615 7.53 -25.97 3.06
C GLN A 615 8.26 -26.20 4.41
N ARG A 616 9.50 -26.66 4.39
CA ARG A 616 10.28 -26.85 5.63
C ARG A 616 10.76 -25.51 6.22
N ALA A 617 10.92 -24.49 5.40
CA ALA A 617 11.28 -23.15 5.87
C ALA A 617 10.15 -22.48 6.68
N THR A 618 8.90 -22.89 6.48
CA THR A 618 7.75 -22.38 7.27
C THR A 618 7.78 -22.85 8.74
N LYS A 619 8.66 -23.81 9.09
CA LYS A 619 8.85 -24.26 10.47
C LYS A 619 9.75 -23.35 11.31
N MET A 620 10.34 -22.33 10.67
CA MET A 620 11.14 -21.34 11.37
C MET A 620 10.22 -20.50 12.27
N GLU A 621 10.48 -20.54 13.57
CA GLU A 621 9.64 -19.86 14.57
C GLU A 621 10.47 -19.36 15.77
N GLY A 622 9.90 -18.49 16.56
CA GLY A 622 10.45 -18.03 17.80
C GLY A 622 11.56 -16.99 17.66
N LEU A 623 12.43 -16.92 18.67
CA LEU A 623 13.44 -15.86 18.83
C LEU A 623 14.35 -15.62 17.62
N VAL A 624 14.59 -16.64 16.84
CA VAL A 624 15.48 -16.57 15.67
C VAL A 624 14.87 -15.71 14.55
N VAL A 625 13.56 -15.66 14.43
CA VAL A 625 12.86 -14.85 13.41
C VAL A 625 13.23 -13.36 13.52
N LYS A 626 13.56 -12.89 14.71
CA LYS A 626 14.00 -11.51 14.96
C LYS A 626 15.20 -11.07 14.12
N ILE A 627 16.11 -12.01 13.81
CA ILE A 627 17.34 -11.69 13.07
C ILE A 627 17.17 -11.83 11.55
N LEU A 628 16.07 -12.38 11.10
CA LEU A 628 15.75 -12.57 9.69
C LEU A 628 15.20 -11.27 9.07
N PRO A 629 15.26 -11.10 7.74
CA PRO A 629 14.58 -10.00 7.05
C PRO A 629 13.06 -10.07 7.24
N ASP A 630 12.39 -8.91 7.26
CA ASP A 630 10.93 -8.89 7.27
C ASP A 630 10.35 -9.48 5.97
N VAL A 631 10.96 -9.15 4.82
CA VAL A 631 10.60 -9.69 3.51
C VAL A 631 11.88 -10.03 2.72
N ALA A 632 12.10 -11.32 2.47
CA ALA A 632 13.21 -11.78 1.64
C ALA A 632 12.71 -12.43 0.36
N PHE A 633 13.23 -11.99 -0.78
CA PHE A 633 12.98 -12.64 -2.07
C PHE A 633 14.02 -13.74 -2.31
N VAL A 634 13.54 -14.90 -2.76
CA VAL A 634 14.38 -16.05 -3.09
C VAL A 634 14.23 -16.36 -4.57
N ARG A 635 15.35 -16.33 -5.27
CA ARG A 635 15.44 -16.82 -6.65
C ARG A 635 15.98 -18.23 -6.64
N VAL A 636 15.21 -19.19 -7.12
CA VAL A 636 15.66 -20.57 -7.35
C VAL A 636 15.97 -20.73 -8.84
N LYS A 637 17.27 -20.92 -9.14
CA LYS A 637 17.76 -21.10 -10.51
C LYS A 637 17.54 -22.54 -10.94
N MET A 638 16.79 -22.72 -12.03
CA MET A 638 16.33 -24.02 -12.49
C MET A 638 17.30 -24.72 -13.46
N GLY A 639 18.51 -24.18 -13.63
CA GLY A 639 19.55 -24.78 -14.48
C GLY A 639 19.33 -24.58 -15.97
N GLY A 640 18.55 -23.59 -16.37
CA GLY A 640 18.24 -23.28 -17.77
C GLY A 640 18.26 -21.78 -18.06
N LYS A 641 17.30 -21.33 -18.86
CA LYS A 641 17.12 -19.90 -19.12
C LYS A 641 16.58 -19.20 -17.86
N PRO A 642 17.00 -17.95 -17.59
CA PRO A 642 16.56 -17.19 -16.42
C PRO A 642 15.03 -17.03 -16.27
N GLU A 643 14.30 -17.09 -17.40
CA GLU A 643 12.84 -17.01 -17.42
C GLU A 643 12.16 -18.25 -16.81
N ASN A 644 12.89 -19.37 -16.71
CA ASN A 644 12.39 -20.60 -16.10
C ASN A 644 12.66 -20.66 -14.58
N ASP A 645 13.47 -19.73 -14.05
CA ASP A 645 13.72 -19.64 -12.62
C ASP A 645 12.43 -19.26 -11.89
N ILE A 646 12.30 -19.71 -10.65
CA ILE A 646 11.11 -19.45 -9.83
C ILE A 646 11.43 -18.56 -8.64
N ALA A 647 10.44 -17.80 -8.22
CA ALA A 647 10.54 -16.91 -7.09
C ALA A 647 9.74 -17.42 -5.89
N TYR A 648 10.29 -17.17 -4.70
CA TYR A 648 9.56 -17.26 -3.45
C TYR A 648 9.75 -15.96 -2.68
N THR A 649 8.80 -15.66 -1.79
CA THR A 649 8.98 -14.66 -0.75
C THR A 649 8.89 -15.33 0.61
N MET A 650 9.86 -15.04 1.46
CA MET A 650 9.88 -15.46 2.87
C MET A 650 9.50 -14.23 3.71
N ILE A 651 8.42 -14.35 4.49
CA ILE A 651 7.82 -13.26 5.27
C ILE A 651 7.96 -13.60 6.75
N SER A 652 8.60 -12.73 7.51
CA SER A 652 8.68 -12.84 8.96
C SER A 652 7.49 -12.18 9.62
N ASN A 653 6.64 -12.96 10.29
CA ASN A 653 5.48 -12.45 11.02
C ASN A 653 5.87 -12.31 12.50
N LYS A 654 5.90 -11.08 12.98
CA LYS A 654 6.22 -10.75 14.36
C LYS A 654 4.96 -10.74 15.19
N ALA A 655 4.97 -11.48 16.30
CA ALA A 655 3.85 -11.53 17.23
C ALA A 655 3.94 -10.42 18.30
N TYR A 656 2.77 -9.90 18.69
CA TYR A 656 2.64 -8.86 19.70
C TYR A 656 1.48 -9.20 20.63
N HIS A 657 1.63 -8.95 21.94
CA HIS A 657 0.51 -8.98 22.86
C HIS A 657 -0.48 -7.82 22.62
N SER A 658 -0.04 -6.75 22.02
CA SER A 658 -0.86 -5.67 21.48
C SER A 658 0.00 -4.79 20.61
N VAL A 659 -0.46 -4.50 19.40
CA VAL A 659 0.24 -3.60 18.47
C VAL A 659 0.03 -2.13 18.80
N THR A 660 -0.96 -1.83 19.63
CA THR A 660 -1.30 -0.44 19.92
C THR A 660 -1.13 -0.07 21.37
N SER A 661 -0.67 1.16 21.57
CA SER A 661 -0.66 1.79 22.87
C SER A 661 -0.50 3.27 22.76
N MET A 662 -1.34 3.87 22.02
CA MET A 662 -1.21 5.30 21.71
C MET A 662 -0.87 6.21 22.88
N PHE A 663 -1.09 5.77 24.11
CA PHE A 663 -0.85 6.55 25.32
C PHE A 663 -0.10 5.79 26.41
N GLN A 664 0.40 4.60 26.10
CA GLN A 664 1.15 3.79 27.04
C GLN A 664 2.38 3.25 26.31
N HIS A 665 3.55 3.72 26.71
CA HIS A 665 4.86 3.22 26.29
C HIS A 665 4.93 2.76 24.82
N GLU A 666 5.42 3.62 23.98
CA GLU A 666 5.61 3.35 22.54
C GLU A 666 6.66 2.29 22.25
N SER A 667 7.27 1.72 23.29
CA SER A 667 8.21 0.62 23.13
C SER A 667 7.47 -0.64 22.69
N LEU A 668 7.42 -0.87 21.38
CA LEU A 668 6.98 -2.14 20.80
C LEU A 668 7.76 -3.32 21.35
N HIS A 669 8.98 -3.11 21.87
CA HIS A 669 9.81 -4.14 22.46
C HIS A 669 9.15 -4.80 23.67
N ASP A 670 8.47 -4.04 24.53
CA ASP A 670 7.85 -4.57 25.74
C ASP A 670 6.60 -5.41 25.47
N ARG A 671 6.13 -5.42 24.21
CA ARG A 671 4.94 -6.12 23.77
C ARG A 671 5.21 -7.24 22.79
N ARG A 672 6.44 -7.37 22.36
CA ARG A 672 6.86 -8.45 21.47
C ARG A 672 6.76 -9.80 22.18
N ASP A 673 6.04 -10.70 21.58
CA ASP A 673 6.04 -12.11 21.95
C ASP A 673 6.92 -12.92 21.00
N TYR A 674 8.21 -12.75 21.15
CA TYR A 674 9.21 -13.40 20.29
C TYR A 674 9.06 -14.93 20.19
N ARG A 675 8.34 -15.57 21.10
CA ARG A 675 8.15 -17.04 21.08
C ARG A 675 7.15 -17.45 20.01
N ASN A 676 6.24 -16.56 19.67
CA ASN A 676 5.18 -16.78 18.71
C ASN A 676 5.46 -16.14 17.35
N ASP A 677 6.68 -15.60 17.12
CA ASP A 677 7.10 -15.17 15.79
C ASP A 677 7.12 -16.36 14.84
N THR A 678 6.59 -16.19 13.63
CA THR A 678 6.47 -17.26 12.62
C THR A 678 7.03 -16.82 11.28
N GLN A 679 7.17 -17.78 10.37
CA GLN A 679 7.61 -17.56 8.99
C GLN A 679 6.51 -18.04 8.03
N THR A 680 6.13 -17.16 7.10
CA THR A 680 5.28 -17.52 5.96
C THR A 680 6.12 -17.57 4.69
N VAL A 681 5.87 -18.53 3.82
CA VAL A 681 6.50 -18.62 2.50
C VAL A 681 5.43 -18.61 1.43
N VAL A 682 5.59 -17.75 0.44
CA VAL A 682 4.70 -17.70 -0.74
C VAL A 682 5.49 -17.87 -2.02
N ARG A 683 4.86 -18.44 -3.07
CA ARG A 683 5.49 -18.72 -4.36
C ARG A 683 5.24 -17.62 -5.38
N TRP A 684 5.33 -16.39 -4.94
CA TRP A 684 5.30 -15.19 -5.75
C TRP A 684 6.09 -14.08 -5.05
N LEU A 685 6.29 -12.98 -5.74
CA LEU A 685 6.94 -11.80 -5.17
C LEU A 685 5.91 -10.97 -4.41
N GLU A 686 6.08 -10.91 -3.09
CA GLU A 686 5.15 -10.27 -2.16
C GLU A 686 5.72 -8.98 -1.60
N GLY A 687 4.88 -7.94 -1.56
CA GLY A 687 5.26 -6.64 -1.01
C GLY A 687 5.94 -5.72 -2.02
N SER A 688 6.22 -4.49 -1.59
CA SER A 688 6.82 -3.44 -2.43
C SER A 688 8.29 -3.17 -2.10
N TYR A 689 8.77 -3.75 -1.01
CA TYR A 689 10.09 -3.50 -0.42
C TYR A 689 10.77 -4.80 -0.05
N PRO A 690 11.54 -5.40 -0.95
CA PRO A 690 12.40 -6.51 -0.54
C PRO A 690 13.51 -5.99 0.39
N ASP A 691 13.60 -6.57 1.59
CA ASP A 691 14.66 -6.25 2.53
C ASP A 691 15.97 -6.95 2.20
N PHE A 692 15.87 -8.13 1.56
CA PHE A 692 17.03 -8.91 1.17
C PHE A 692 16.73 -9.88 0.03
N PHE A 693 17.77 -10.29 -0.71
CA PHE A 693 17.70 -11.29 -1.78
C PHE A 693 18.54 -12.51 -1.44
N TYR A 694 17.96 -13.69 -1.68
CA TYR A 694 18.68 -14.96 -1.71
C TYR A 694 18.66 -15.55 -3.11
N VAL A 695 19.74 -16.24 -3.48
CA VAL A 695 19.85 -16.94 -4.76
C VAL A 695 20.38 -18.34 -4.49
N VAL A 696 19.70 -19.34 -5.04
CA VAL A 696 20.05 -20.75 -4.86
C VAL A 696 19.83 -21.52 -6.16
N GLU A 697 20.72 -22.47 -6.45
CA GLU A 697 20.53 -23.43 -7.54
C GLU A 697 19.53 -24.51 -7.10
N ILE A 698 18.70 -25.02 -8.01
CA ILE A 698 17.72 -26.06 -7.68
C ILE A 698 18.36 -27.30 -7.04
N ASP A 699 19.58 -27.64 -7.48
CA ASP A 699 20.30 -28.81 -6.94
C ASP A 699 20.82 -28.59 -5.50
N ASP A 700 20.84 -27.34 -5.01
CA ASP A 700 21.27 -26.98 -3.65
C ASP A 700 20.09 -26.53 -2.74
N ILE A 701 18.85 -26.65 -3.21
CA ILE A 701 17.67 -26.11 -2.52
C ILE A 701 17.44 -26.73 -1.15
N GLU A 702 17.73 -28.02 -0.98
CA GLU A 702 17.62 -28.72 0.30
C GLU A 702 18.64 -28.18 1.29
N ASN A 703 19.91 -28.00 0.85
CA ASN A 703 20.96 -27.42 1.70
C ASN A 703 20.66 -25.95 2.06
N PHE A 704 20.04 -25.19 1.16
CA PHE A 704 19.56 -23.85 1.43
C PHE A 704 18.57 -23.86 2.60
N VAL A 705 17.55 -24.70 2.52
CA VAL A 705 16.51 -24.76 3.56
C VAL A 705 17.04 -25.36 4.86
N ASP A 706 17.89 -26.40 4.78
CA ASP A 706 18.50 -27.00 5.95
C ASP A 706 19.43 -26.00 6.66
N GLY A 707 20.24 -25.26 5.91
CA GLY A 707 21.06 -24.17 6.40
C GLY A 707 20.25 -23.02 7.00
N TYR A 708 19.13 -22.69 6.40
CA TYR A 708 18.19 -21.68 6.92
C TYR A 708 17.59 -22.13 8.26
N ASN A 709 17.09 -23.33 8.34
CA ASN A 709 16.49 -23.90 9.54
C ASN A 709 17.51 -24.18 10.67
N ALA A 710 18.81 -24.25 10.35
CA ALA A 710 19.88 -24.39 11.31
C ALA A 710 20.39 -23.06 11.91
N ILE A 711 19.82 -21.93 11.49
CA ILE A 711 20.18 -20.61 12.04
C ILE A 711 19.64 -20.52 13.48
N GLU A 712 20.54 -20.36 14.43
CA GLU A 712 20.19 -20.16 15.84
C GLU A 712 20.58 -18.77 16.35
N ASN A 713 21.55 -18.12 15.68
CA ASN A 713 22.12 -16.85 16.10
C ASN A 713 22.64 -16.04 14.90
N ARG A 714 23.07 -14.81 15.17
CA ARG A 714 23.56 -13.88 14.15
C ARG A 714 24.75 -14.41 13.36
N LYS A 715 25.66 -15.15 13.99
CA LYS A 715 26.84 -15.70 13.31
C LYS A 715 26.45 -16.78 12.29
N ASP A 716 25.50 -17.65 12.63
CA ASP A 716 24.99 -18.66 11.70
C ASP A 716 24.29 -17.97 10.52
N TYR A 717 23.52 -16.92 10.80
CA TYR A 717 22.88 -16.12 9.77
C TYR A 717 23.90 -15.45 8.83
N GLU A 718 24.98 -14.89 9.37
CA GLU A 718 26.06 -14.29 8.56
C GLU A 718 26.74 -15.32 7.63
N GLN A 719 26.93 -16.55 8.10
CA GLN A 719 27.45 -17.65 7.27
C GLN A 719 26.45 -18.07 6.18
N PHE A 720 25.17 -18.12 6.51
CA PHE A 720 24.12 -18.37 5.53
C PHE A 720 24.07 -17.30 4.45
N VAL A 721 24.11 -16.03 4.84
CA VAL A 721 24.16 -14.88 3.91
C VAL A 721 25.40 -14.91 3.04
N ALA A 722 26.56 -15.29 3.58
CA ALA A 722 27.80 -15.39 2.81
C ALA A 722 27.68 -16.39 1.65
N ARG A 723 26.85 -17.42 1.78
CA ARG A 723 26.66 -18.45 0.75
C ARG A 723 25.53 -18.12 -0.23
N TYR A 724 24.39 -17.60 0.22
CA TYR A 724 23.18 -17.45 -0.57
C TYR A 724 22.72 -16.00 -0.74
N GLY A 725 23.21 -15.09 0.08
CA GLY A 725 22.73 -13.71 0.13
C GLY A 725 23.33 -12.82 -0.93
N GLN A 726 22.55 -11.86 -1.42
CA GLN A 726 23.01 -10.80 -2.31
C GLN A 726 23.19 -9.51 -1.49
N ARG A 727 24.44 -9.23 -1.12
CA ARG A 727 24.75 -7.99 -0.38
C ARG A 727 24.75 -6.76 -1.29
N ARG A 728 24.59 -5.58 -0.72
CA ARG A 728 24.75 -4.27 -1.41
C ARG A 728 26.10 -4.12 -2.11
N THR A 729 27.05 -4.98 -1.80
CA THR A 729 28.42 -5.01 -2.38
C THR A 729 28.59 -6.10 -3.43
N SER A 730 27.63 -7.02 -3.60
CA SER A 730 27.73 -8.13 -4.54
C SER A 730 27.81 -7.65 -5.99
N GLU A 731 28.73 -8.17 -6.77
CA GLU A 731 28.90 -7.79 -8.19
C GLU A 731 27.65 -8.06 -9.01
N ASP A 732 26.95 -9.18 -8.73
CA ASP A 732 25.73 -9.59 -9.42
C ASP A 732 24.45 -8.97 -8.83
N PHE A 733 24.54 -8.04 -7.88
CA PHE A 733 23.39 -7.43 -7.22
C PHE A 733 22.34 -6.93 -8.21
N TRP A 734 22.77 -6.06 -9.14
CA TRP A 734 21.85 -5.47 -10.14
C TRP A 734 21.25 -6.52 -11.07
N LYS A 735 22.01 -7.54 -11.44
CA LYS A 735 21.52 -8.65 -12.25
C LYS A 735 20.35 -9.41 -11.56
N HIS A 736 20.44 -9.60 -10.25
CA HIS A 736 19.37 -10.24 -9.50
C HIS A 736 18.20 -9.29 -9.24
N ALA A 737 18.45 -8.03 -8.91
CA ALA A 737 17.41 -7.01 -8.76
C ALA A 737 16.60 -6.85 -10.07
N ASP A 738 17.27 -6.77 -11.20
CA ASP A 738 16.62 -6.72 -12.53
C ASP A 738 15.79 -7.97 -12.80
N TRP A 739 16.30 -9.15 -12.44
CA TRP A 739 15.55 -10.39 -12.59
C TRP A 739 14.26 -10.40 -11.77
N PHE A 740 14.29 -9.95 -10.51
CA PHE A 740 13.11 -9.89 -9.67
C PHE A 740 12.06 -8.92 -10.22
N ASN A 741 12.45 -7.73 -10.67
CA ASN A 741 11.53 -6.80 -11.34
C ASN A 741 10.91 -7.40 -12.61
N GLN A 742 11.73 -8.07 -13.46
CA GLN A 742 11.26 -8.74 -14.66
C GLN A 742 10.35 -9.93 -14.36
N GLN A 743 10.66 -10.70 -13.31
CA GLN A 743 9.82 -11.83 -12.87
C GLN A 743 8.46 -11.33 -12.40
N TYR A 744 8.43 -10.26 -11.61
CA TYR A 744 7.19 -9.64 -11.16
C TYR A 744 6.34 -9.16 -12.35
N ALA A 745 6.96 -8.52 -13.32
CA ALA A 745 6.28 -8.06 -14.54
C ALA A 745 5.74 -9.22 -15.39
N ARG A 746 6.43 -10.37 -15.43
CA ARG A 746 5.95 -11.57 -16.15
C ARG A 746 4.77 -12.24 -15.43
N GLU A 747 4.85 -12.36 -14.10
CA GLU A 747 3.81 -13.02 -13.30
C GLU A 747 2.55 -12.17 -13.17
N GLN A 748 2.72 -10.85 -13.04
CA GLN A 748 1.63 -9.90 -12.79
C GLN A 748 1.79 -8.63 -13.63
N PRO A 749 1.60 -8.69 -14.95
CA PRO A 749 1.94 -7.59 -15.85
C PRO A 749 1.21 -6.28 -15.54
N ARG A 750 -0.04 -6.34 -15.06
CA ARG A 750 -0.82 -5.14 -14.67
C ARG A 750 -0.52 -4.67 -13.26
N LEU A 751 -0.26 -5.58 -12.32
CA LEU A 751 -0.09 -5.25 -10.90
C LEU A 751 1.36 -4.93 -10.53
N SER A 752 2.31 -5.33 -11.37
CA SER A 752 3.72 -5.13 -11.10
C SER A 752 4.12 -3.66 -11.16
N GLY A 753 5.12 -3.33 -10.36
CA GLY A 753 5.82 -2.06 -10.37
C GLY A 753 7.26 -2.24 -9.91
N ILE A 754 8.07 -1.22 -10.07
CA ILE A 754 9.48 -1.22 -9.64
C ILE A 754 9.50 -1.31 -8.11
N PHE A 755 10.26 -2.28 -7.59
CA PHE A 755 10.47 -2.41 -6.14
C PHE A 755 11.32 -1.26 -5.60
N ASP A 756 11.01 -0.83 -4.38
CA ASP A 756 11.83 0.16 -3.67
C ASP A 756 12.94 -0.54 -2.88
N LEU A 757 14.19 -0.12 -3.09
CA LEU A 757 15.38 -0.67 -2.45
C LEU A 757 15.96 0.22 -1.35
N ASN A 758 15.27 1.30 -0.95
CA ASN A 758 15.74 2.16 0.15
C ASN A 758 15.90 1.37 1.46
N ARG A 759 15.10 0.33 1.64
CA ARG A 759 15.08 -0.51 2.84
C ARG A 759 15.96 -1.75 2.74
N TYR A 760 16.61 -1.96 1.60
CA TYR A 760 17.47 -3.11 1.42
C TYR A 760 18.57 -3.11 2.49
N GLN A 761 18.68 -4.20 3.23
CA GLN A 761 19.48 -4.23 4.45
C GLN A 761 20.99 -4.43 4.14
N ASN A 762 21.85 -3.92 5.02
CA ASN A 762 23.28 -4.16 5.00
C ASN A 762 23.57 -5.37 5.92
N ARG A 763 23.65 -6.56 5.33
CA ARG A 763 23.78 -7.83 6.09
C ARG A 763 25.00 -8.65 5.66
#